data_9601f6d556851c9ea57ce3fc22490e3c
#
_entry.id   9601f6d556851c9ea57ce3fc22490e3c
#
_cell.length_a   1.000
_cell.length_b   1.000
_cell.length_c   1.000
_cell.angle_alpha   90.00
_cell.angle_beta   90.00
_cell.angle_gamma   90.00
#
_symmetry.space_group_name_H-M   'P 1'
#
loop_
_entity.id
_entity.type
_entity.pdbx_description
1 polymer ?
#
loop_
_entity_poly.entity_id
_entity_poly.type
_entity_poly.pdbx_seq_one_letter_code
_entity_poly.pdbx_strand_id
1 'polypeptide(L)'
;MKENEMLAKKTEQKEGKPKSHKKIKLIAVIAVTVLTSAAAVCGGLWAYFNPDINPSILGEPKIILSSDEENGDELLFFTSPDLCWVDWGNGSIQRCDKEKVTYQNEVYRGFRGDKKGKKIKIYSTEDMTLFQCINEKINFADTSGCPALRKLHLSNNVLADIDLSANTRLETLTLENNALTSLDLSKNTALTSLYLGGDYGNHIQTLNLSSQHSLQKLFCDHNDLKQLDISDCPLLTQLHCPDNHIDSLDMSHNSELTYIDCSDNHLTALDVSYQSNLETLYCSGNFDLLPLDLSHNPGLVNLSLNRTYISCLDVSQNLELKRLSCRLCSLKSLDVSQNTKLEGLDCSLNFLSELDVSHNAALLGLDCGANDLTNLDLSHNEALKQLDCGNSFAGLRYPNVETYLNELDLSHNPELEVLFCQVQGLKELDLSHLPKLRHLRCDGNDLSELAVADNPALTKIYCSDNHLTRLDISRQTGLTELVCSYNQLIQLDISRQTELTKLDCYHNQIISLDTSQNAALEELSCGYNAIPSLNLRGNTGLYLLICSNNPIAQLDLSANVEISRLDIDGCSLSEIDLSGNPKLESLDCCRLHLSELDLSRDAALSYLRCEECGLTSLNLTHNPVLSSLYCSDNSLTNLDLSQNPHLSTLECRNNKLTSLNLSHNTNLSRLDYRGNPDLGEVDISMLLHLEELNEPPRGKG
;
A
#
# COMPACT_ATOMS: atom_id res chain seq x y z
N MET A 1 5.96 -4.03 -1.31
CA MET A 1 5.69 -4.97 -2.43
C MET A 1 6.85 -5.12 -3.43
N LYS A 2 8.08 -4.69 -3.15
CA LYS A 2 9.23 -4.83 -4.07
C LYS A 2 10.41 -5.66 -3.52
N GLU A 3 10.31 -6.23 -2.34
CA GLU A 3 11.38 -7.09 -1.78
C GLU A 3 11.19 -8.60 -1.99
N ASN A 4 10.02 -9.05 -2.39
CA ASN A 4 9.73 -10.49 -2.56
C ASN A 4 10.00 -11.05 -3.97
N GLU A 5 10.33 -10.24 -4.97
CA GLU A 5 10.62 -10.73 -6.32
C GLU A 5 12.10 -11.06 -6.60
N MET A 6 13.01 -10.73 -5.68
CA MET A 6 14.45 -10.93 -5.93
C MET A 6 15.02 -12.26 -5.44
N LEU A 7 14.22 -13.13 -4.81
CA LEU A 7 14.67 -14.46 -4.35
C LEU A 7 14.34 -15.61 -5.30
N ALA A 8 13.56 -15.41 -6.35
CA ALA A 8 13.10 -16.47 -7.25
C ALA A 8 14.00 -16.74 -8.47
N LYS A 9 15.15 -16.08 -8.66
CA LYS A 9 15.97 -16.20 -9.90
C LYS A 9 17.41 -16.70 -9.73
N LYS A 10 17.72 -17.49 -8.71
CA LYS A 10 19.10 -18.02 -8.55
C LYS A 10 19.21 -19.50 -8.20
N THR A 11 18.44 -20.38 -8.80
CA THR A 11 18.70 -21.85 -8.71
C THR A 11 18.32 -22.58 -9.99
N GLU A 12 19.01 -22.23 -11.08
CA GLU A 12 19.18 -23.15 -12.20
C GLU A 12 20.66 -23.25 -12.52
N GLN A 13 21.25 -24.40 -12.19
CA GLN A 13 22.29 -25.14 -12.89
C GLN A 13 23.10 -26.01 -11.92
N LYS A 14 22.87 -27.30 -11.97
CA LYS A 14 23.89 -28.35 -12.14
C LYS A 14 23.29 -29.74 -12.06
N GLU A 15 23.09 -30.31 -13.23
CA GLU A 15 22.92 -31.76 -13.41
C GLU A 15 24.27 -32.50 -13.19
N GLY A 16 24.24 -33.64 -12.51
CA GLY A 16 25.31 -34.58 -12.43
C GLY A 16 24.76 -36.01 -12.20
N LYS A 17 24.90 -36.85 -13.21
CA LYS A 17 24.40 -38.25 -13.32
C LYS A 17 24.97 -39.23 -12.30
N PRO A 18 24.33 -40.39 -12.12
CA PRO A 18 24.47 -41.27 -10.96
C PRO A 18 25.57 -42.35 -11.11
N LYS A 19 26.09 -42.84 -9.98
CA LYS A 19 26.92 -44.06 -9.95
C LYS A 19 26.41 -45.09 -8.95
N SER A 20 25.98 -46.21 -9.54
CA SER A 20 26.08 -47.65 -9.20
C SER A 20 25.90 -48.15 -7.77
N HIS A 21 24.99 -49.14 -7.72
CA HIS A 21 24.74 -50.11 -6.68
C HIS A 21 25.97 -50.77 -6.07
N LYS A 22 25.96 -50.96 -4.73
CA LYS A 22 26.54 -52.14 -4.07
C LYS A 22 25.56 -52.68 -3.03
N LYS A 23 25.10 -53.93 -3.32
CA LYS A 23 24.31 -54.76 -2.41
C LYS A 23 25.20 -55.19 -1.24
N ILE A 24 24.69 -55.04 -0.01
CA ILE A 24 25.16 -55.83 1.13
C ILE A 24 23.96 -56.55 1.72
N LYS A 25 23.97 -57.89 1.59
CA LYS A 25 23.12 -58.81 2.34
C LYS A 25 23.64 -58.85 3.77
N LEU A 26 22.80 -58.63 4.76
CA LEU A 26 23.06 -59.11 6.10
C LEU A 26 21.81 -59.79 6.69
N ILE A 27 22.02 -60.97 6.97
CA ILE A 27 21.40 -62.10 7.61
C ILE A 27 20.35 -61.74 8.67
N ALA A 28 19.18 -62.38 8.49
CA ALA A 28 18.14 -62.52 9.50
C ALA A 28 18.50 -63.67 10.45
N VAL A 29 18.56 -63.42 11.74
CA VAL A 29 18.19 -64.31 12.83
C VAL A 29 18.13 -63.50 14.11
N ILE A 30 16.98 -63.36 14.74
CA ILE A 30 16.72 -63.64 16.16
C ILE A 30 15.21 -63.53 16.39
N ALA A 31 14.74 -64.55 17.08
CA ALA A 31 13.37 -64.97 17.28
C ALA A 31 12.55 -64.07 18.24
N VAL A 32 11.28 -63.97 17.90
CA VAL A 32 10.05 -63.95 18.69
C VAL A 32 10.23 -64.11 20.22
N THR A 33 10.02 -63.00 20.92
CA THR A 33 9.25 -62.85 22.18
C THR A 33 9.38 -61.40 22.67
N VAL A 34 8.33 -60.67 22.53
CA VAL A 34 7.73 -59.58 23.31
C VAL A 34 6.75 -58.86 22.38
N LEU A 35 5.61 -59.44 22.27
CA LEU A 35 4.45 -58.88 21.56
C LEU A 35 3.74 -57.95 22.52
N THR A 36 3.84 -56.65 22.31
CA THR A 36 2.82 -55.61 22.32
C THR A 36 3.40 -54.17 22.29
N SER A 37 4.69 -54.01 22.57
CA SER A 37 5.37 -52.69 22.38
C SER A 37 6.30 -52.66 21.15
N ALA A 38 6.51 -53.81 20.49
CA ALA A 38 7.42 -53.93 19.35
C ALA A 38 6.74 -53.65 17.98
N ALA A 39 5.43 -53.67 17.92
CA ALA A 39 4.72 -53.47 16.63
C ALA A 39 4.86 -52.04 16.09
N ALA A 40 4.88 -51.02 16.95
CA ALA A 40 5.07 -49.64 16.53
C ALA A 40 6.52 -49.32 16.11
N VAL A 41 7.52 -49.92 16.79
CA VAL A 41 8.95 -49.75 16.46
C VAL A 41 9.33 -50.57 15.23
N CYS A 42 8.78 -51.80 15.06
CA CYS A 42 9.03 -52.61 13.86
C CYS A 42 8.29 -52.06 12.63
N GLY A 43 7.10 -51.47 12.79
CA GLY A 43 6.38 -50.81 11.74
C GLY A 43 7.14 -49.58 11.23
N GLY A 44 7.69 -48.76 12.12
CA GLY A 44 8.50 -47.61 11.79
C GLY A 44 9.80 -47.91 11.07
N LEU A 45 10.53 -48.95 11.48
CA LEU A 45 11.75 -49.43 10.80
C LEU A 45 11.46 -50.05 9.42
N TRP A 46 10.35 -50.78 9.29
CA TRP A 46 9.96 -51.39 7.99
C TRP A 46 9.47 -50.30 7.02
N ALA A 47 8.74 -49.31 7.52
CA ALA A 47 8.32 -48.15 6.78
C ALA A 47 9.51 -47.29 6.29
N TYR A 48 10.61 -47.23 7.07
CA TYR A 48 11.83 -46.50 6.67
C TYR A 48 12.48 -47.07 5.40
N PHE A 49 12.32 -48.38 5.13
CA PHE A 49 12.97 -49.06 4.01
C PHE A 49 12.05 -49.32 2.80
N ASN A 50 10.74 -49.05 2.90
CA ASN A 50 9.78 -49.24 1.80
C ASN A 50 9.18 -47.89 1.36
N PRO A 51 9.42 -47.43 0.13
CA PRO A 51 8.88 -46.18 -0.38
C PRO A 51 7.36 -46.21 -0.64
N ASP A 52 6.77 -47.41 -0.88
CA ASP A 52 5.34 -47.59 -1.14
C ASP A 52 4.71 -48.43 -0.01
N ILE A 53 4.01 -47.77 0.92
CA ILE A 53 3.42 -48.41 2.09
C ILE A 53 1.92 -48.64 1.90
N ASN A 54 1.44 -49.82 2.32
CA ASN A 54 0.02 -50.08 2.45
C ASN A 54 -0.58 -49.21 3.59
N PRO A 55 -1.61 -48.40 3.34
CA PRO A 55 -2.24 -47.52 4.33
C PRO A 55 -2.64 -48.22 5.64
N SER A 56 -3.00 -49.51 5.58
CA SER A 56 -3.40 -50.30 6.75
C SER A 56 -2.31 -50.44 7.83
N ILE A 57 -1.05 -50.14 7.51
CA ILE A 57 0.09 -50.24 8.46
C ILE A 57 0.30 -48.93 9.20
N LEU A 58 -0.02 -47.76 8.54
CA LEU A 58 0.12 -46.45 9.11
C LEU A 58 -1.05 -46.03 10.02
N GLY A 59 -2.16 -46.79 10.00
CA GLY A 59 -3.38 -46.48 10.73
C GLY A 59 -4.18 -45.36 10.04
N GLU A 60 -4.98 -44.63 10.83
CA GLU A 60 -5.74 -43.50 10.33
C GLU A 60 -4.82 -42.27 10.07
N PRO A 61 -5.17 -41.42 9.10
CA PRO A 61 -4.40 -40.22 8.84
C PRO A 61 -4.38 -39.30 10.07
N LYS A 62 -3.25 -38.66 10.33
CA LYS A 62 -3.08 -37.71 11.42
C LYS A 62 -3.75 -36.36 11.09
N ILE A 63 -3.64 -35.95 9.82
CA ILE A 63 -4.22 -34.70 9.33
C ILE A 63 -4.84 -34.94 7.96
N ILE A 64 -6.00 -34.34 7.74
CA ILE A 64 -6.66 -34.31 6.43
C ILE A 64 -6.88 -32.88 6.04
N LEU A 65 -6.40 -32.48 4.86
CA LEU A 65 -6.61 -31.17 4.25
C LEU A 65 -7.47 -31.28 2.99
N SER A 66 -8.22 -30.26 2.66
CA SER A 66 -8.94 -30.15 1.40
C SER A 66 -8.75 -28.76 0.79
N SER A 67 -8.75 -28.72 -0.55
CA SER A 67 -8.68 -27.48 -1.35
C SER A 67 -9.60 -27.64 -2.56
N ASP A 68 -10.23 -26.55 -3.00
CA ASP A 68 -11.09 -26.55 -4.19
C ASP A 68 -10.31 -26.63 -5.50
N GLU A 69 -9.02 -26.30 -5.48
CA GLU A 69 -8.15 -26.38 -6.66
C GLU A 69 -7.76 -27.82 -6.97
N GLU A 70 -7.96 -28.22 -8.25
CA GLU A 70 -7.65 -29.55 -8.75
C GLU A 70 -6.28 -29.55 -9.44
N ASN A 71 -5.48 -30.59 -9.18
CA ASN A 71 -4.29 -31.05 -9.92
C ASN A 71 -3.29 -29.96 -10.40
N GLY A 72 -2.09 -30.02 -9.85
CA GLY A 72 -0.91 -29.35 -10.38
C GLY A 72 -0.38 -28.19 -9.52
N ASP A 73 -1.13 -27.70 -8.53
CA ASP A 73 -0.60 -26.75 -7.58
C ASP A 73 0.24 -27.46 -6.52
N GLU A 74 1.40 -26.90 -6.25
CA GLU A 74 2.31 -27.36 -5.22
C GLU A 74 1.76 -26.99 -3.83
N LEU A 75 1.78 -27.92 -2.89
CA LEU A 75 1.41 -27.70 -1.49
C LEU A 75 2.63 -27.82 -0.60
N LEU A 76 2.82 -26.86 0.30
CA LEU A 76 3.88 -26.84 1.28
C LEU A 76 3.32 -26.90 2.70
N PHE A 77 3.83 -27.81 3.52
CA PHE A 77 3.52 -27.85 4.94
C PHE A 77 4.73 -28.21 5.80
N PHE A 78 4.65 -27.91 7.10
CA PHE A 78 5.70 -28.18 8.09
C PHE A 78 5.13 -28.94 9.26
N THR A 79 5.95 -29.83 9.84
CA THR A 79 5.54 -30.61 10.99
C THR A 79 6.73 -31.02 11.86
N SER A 80 6.48 -31.33 13.14
CA SER A 80 7.50 -31.72 14.10
C SER A 80 8.12 -33.11 13.88
N PRO A 81 7.38 -34.14 13.42
CA PRO A 81 7.98 -35.49 13.19
C PRO A 81 9.03 -35.47 12.10
N ASP A 82 10.01 -36.37 12.27
CA ASP A 82 11.07 -36.57 11.28
C ASP A 82 10.64 -37.42 10.07
N LEU A 83 9.54 -38.16 10.20
CA LEU A 83 9.01 -39.07 9.17
C LEU A 83 7.52 -38.85 8.97
N CYS A 84 7.14 -38.46 7.75
CA CYS A 84 5.76 -38.36 7.31
C CYS A 84 5.55 -39.07 5.98
N TRP A 85 4.33 -39.53 5.77
CA TRP A 85 3.86 -40.08 4.50
C TRP A 85 2.63 -39.27 4.07
N VAL A 86 2.53 -39.01 2.80
CA VAL A 86 1.45 -38.18 2.26
C VAL A 86 0.76 -38.86 1.10
N ASP A 87 -0.57 -38.91 1.17
CA ASP A 87 -1.43 -39.14 0.01
C ASP A 87 -1.85 -37.76 -0.54
N TRP A 88 -1.31 -37.42 -1.68
CA TRP A 88 -1.56 -36.12 -2.35
C TRP A 88 -2.93 -36.06 -3.04
N GLY A 89 -3.85 -36.96 -2.73
CA GLY A 89 -5.22 -36.99 -3.22
C GLY A 89 -5.52 -38.03 -4.31
N ASN A 90 -4.57 -38.87 -4.66
CA ASN A 90 -4.74 -39.96 -5.65
C ASN A 90 -4.82 -41.35 -5.04
N GLY A 91 -4.84 -41.48 -3.71
CA GLY A 91 -4.86 -42.73 -2.97
C GLY A 91 -3.50 -43.45 -2.87
N SER A 92 -2.42 -42.86 -3.41
CA SER A 92 -1.07 -43.39 -3.32
C SER A 92 -0.27 -42.65 -2.25
N ILE A 93 0.18 -43.37 -1.24
CA ILE A 93 0.93 -42.84 -0.13
C ILE A 93 2.41 -42.81 -0.47
N GLN A 94 3.03 -41.65 -0.40
CA GLN A 94 4.45 -41.42 -0.66
C GLN A 94 5.16 -41.03 0.61
N ARG A 95 6.38 -41.55 0.79
CA ARG A 95 7.28 -41.03 1.81
C ARG A 95 7.79 -39.67 1.37
N CYS A 96 7.63 -38.67 2.24
CA CYS A 96 8.09 -37.31 1.98
C CYS A 96 9.54 -37.17 2.40
N ASP A 97 10.38 -36.62 1.51
CA ASP A 97 11.73 -36.20 1.82
C ASP A 97 11.71 -34.81 2.42
N LYS A 98 12.66 -34.58 3.34
CA LYS A 98 12.71 -33.36 4.13
C LYS A 98 13.56 -32.29 3.45
N GLU A 99 13.03 -31.13 3.25
CA GLU A 99 13.81 -29.91 2.97
C GLU A 99 13.91 -29.05 4.23
N LYS A 100 15.11 -28.52 4.52
CA LYS A 100 15.27 -27.53 5.57
C LYS A 100 14.82 -26.19 5.04
N VAL A 101 13.76 -25.63 5.60
CA VAL A 101 13.25 -24.31 5.29
C VAL A 101 13.37 -23.45 6.53
N THR A 102 13.96 -22.26 6.40
CA THR A 102 14.03 -21.27 7.47
C THR A 102 12.83 -20.32 7.31
N TYR A 103 11.97 -20.25 8.31
CA TYR A 103 10.84 -19.34 8.38
C TYR A 103 10.86 -18.62 9.72
N GLN A 104 10.82 -17.29 9.71
CA GLN A 104 10.87 -16.44 10.91
C GLN A 104 12.03 -16.79 11.88
N ASN A 105 13.25 -17.00 11.36
CA ASN A 105 14.46 -17.35 12.09
C ASN A 105 14.44 -18.73 12.80
N GLU A 106 13.41 -19.54 12.60
CA GLU A 106 13.38 -20.93 13.06
C GLU A 106 13.56 -21.88 11.88
N VAL A 107 14.24 -23.01 12.13
CA VAL A 107 14.46 -24.06 11.10
C VAL A 107 13.38 -25.11 11.24
N TYR A 108 12.49 -25.13 10.25
CA TYR A 108 11.44 -26.14 10.12
C TYR A 108 11.86 -27.22 9.11
N ARG A 109 11.23 -28.38 9.19
CA ARG A 109 11.35 -29.43 8.18
C ARG A 109 10.07 -29.42 7.36
N GLY A 110 10.17 -28.90 6.15
CA GLY A 110 9.05 -28.75 5.21
C GLY A 110 8.89 -29.94 4.27
N PHE A 111 7.68 -30.16 3.86
CA PHE A 111 7.28 -31.16 2.87
C PHE A 111 6.55 -30.48 1.74
N ARG A 112 6.96 -30.78 0.52
CA ARG A 112 6.44 -30.15 -0.69
C ARG A 112 6.03 -31.22 -1.69
N GLY A 113 4.91 -31.02 -2.38
CA GLY A 113 4.47 -31.91 -3.43
C GLY A 113 3.27 -31.39 -4.20
N ASP A 114 3.10 -31.91 -5.42
CA ASP A 114 2.00 -31.54 -6.29
C ASP A 114 0.69 -32.18 -5.82
N LYS A 115 -0.36 -31.39 -5.68
CA LYS A 115 -1.73 -31.86 -5.44
C LYS A 115 -2.16 -32.74 -6.62
N LYS A 116 -2.68 -33.92 -6.32
CA LYS A 116 -3.20 -34.89 -7.30
C LYS A 116 -4.69 -35.15 -7.11
N GLY A 117 -5.34 -34.35 -6.24
CA GLY A 117 -6.77 -34.39 -5.95
C GLY A 117 -7.13 -33.47 -4.80
N LYS A 118 -8.43 -33.31 -4.54
CA LYS A 118 -8.95 -32.34 -3.58
C LYS A 118 -8.64 -32.65 -2.11
N LYS A 119 -8.37 -33.91 -1.76
CA LYS A 119 -8.24 -34.38 -0.38
C LYS A 119 -6.86 -34.96 -0.12
N ILE A 120 -6.06 -34.30 0.68
CA ILE A 120 -4.70 -34.67 1.04
C ILE A 120 -4.71 -35.30 2.43
N LYS A 121 -4.03 -36.43 2.62
CA LYS A 121 -3.94 -37.11 3.90
C LYS A 121 -2.50 -37.26 4.33
N ILE A 122 -2.21 -36.84 5.56
CA ILE A 122 -0.88 -36.86 6.15
C ILE A 122 -0.84 -37.91 7.27
N TYR A 123 0.13 -38.78 7.21
CA TYR A 123 0.33 -39.89 8.15
C TYR A 123 1.68 -39.77 8.84
N SER A 124 1.73 -40.17 10.12
CA SER A 124 2.97 -40.25 10.90
C SER A 124 2.85 -41.34 11.95
N THR A 125 3.96 -42.04 12.22
CA THR A 125 4.07 -42.99 13.31
C THR A 125 4.37 -42.30 14.65
N GLU A 126 4.75 -41.02 14.62
CA GLU A 126 5.06 -40.23 15.79
C GLU A 126 3.94 -39.23 16.08
N ASP A 127 3.87 -38.76 17.32
CA ASP A 127 2.96 -37.68 17.70
C ASP A 127 3.40 -36.35 17.09
N MET A 128 2.50 -35.68 16.40
CA MET A 128 2.71 -34.34 15.87
C MET A 128 2.44 -33.31 16.98
N THR A 129 3.43 -32.46 17.26
CA THR A 129 3.31 -31.36 18.22
C THR A 129 3.22 -29.99 17.54
N LEU A 130 3.63 -29.91 16.28
CA LEU A 130 3.53 -28.74 15.41
C LEU A 130 2.95 -29.17 14.06
N PHE A 131 2.02 -28.37 13.54
CA PHE A 131 1.61 -28.42 12.14
C PHE A 131 1.40 -27.01 11.59
N GLN A 132 1.91 -26.79 10.38
CA GLN A 132 1.82 -25.50 9.69
C GLN A 132 1.57 -25.72 8.20
N CYS A 133 0.52 -25.07 7.67
CA CYS A 133 0.15 -25.06 6.25
C CYS A 133 -0.44 -23.68 5.94
N ILE A 134 0.36 -22.80 5.37
CA ILE A 134 0.06 -21.37 5.24
C ILE A 134 0.03 -20.98 3.78
N ASN A 135 -0.99 -20.17 3.38
CA ASN A 135 -1.14 -19.65 2.02
C ASN A 135 -1.30 -20.73 0.94
N GLU A 136 -2.04 -21.79 1.25
CA GLU A 136 -2.20 -22.97 0.41
C GLU A 136 -3.64 -23.17 -0.09
N LYS A 137 -4.51 -22.16 0.10
CA LYS A 137 -5.94 -22.15 -0.29
C LYS A 137 -6.71 -23.36 0.27
N ILE A 138 -6.38 -23.76 1.51
CA ILE A 138 -7.05 -24.85 2.22
C ILE A 138 -8.43 -24.37 2.70
N ASN A 139 -9.48 -25.10 2.34
CA ASN A 139 -10.87 -24.82 2.76
C ASN A 139 -11.39 -25.77 3.84
N PHE A 140 -10.66 -26.83 4.17
CA PHE A 140 -10.99 -27.77 5.23
C PHE A 140 -9.71 -28.38 5.83
N ALA A 141 -9.66 -28.47 7.16
CA ALA A 141 -8.58 -29.12 7.89
C ALA A 141 -9.16 -29.95 9.05
N ASP A 142 -8.89 -31.25 9.05
CA ASP A 142 -9.19 -32.16 10.16
C ASP A 142 -7.87 -32.55 10.85
N THR A 143 -7.72 -32.12 12.09
CA THR A 143 -6.55 -32.37 12.94
C THR A 143 -6.85 -33.32 14.10
N SER A 144 -8.02 -33.95 14.09
CA SER A 144 -8.49 -34.86 15.18
C SER A 144 -7.56 -36.05 15.44
N GLY A 145 -6.81 -36.48 14.41
CA GLY A 145 -5.77 -37.52 14.54
C GLY A 145 -4.49 -37.06 15.27
N CYS A 146 -4.39 -35.80 15.68
CA CYS A 146 -3.21 -35.20 16.33
C CYS A 146 -3.53 -34.60 17.71
N PRO A 147 -3.90 -35.40 18.71
CA PRO A 147 -4.24 -34.87 20.05
C PRO A 147 -3.05 -34.29 20.82
N ALA A 148 -1.82 -34.54 20.35
CA ALA A 148 -0.58 -34.03 20.94
C ALA A 148 -0.17 -32.64 20.37
N LEU A 149 -0.92 -32.06 19.43
CA LEU A 149 -0.61 -30.74 18.86
C LEU A 149 -0.54 -29.67 19.95
N ARG A 150 0.57 -28.91 19.92
CA ARG A 150 0.81 -27.72 20.75
C ARG A 150 0.78 -26.44 19.91
N LYS A 151 1.20 -26.53 18.63
CA LYS A 151 1.22 -25.40 17.71
C LYS A 151 0.51 -25.77 16.41
N LEU A 152 -0.48 -24.98 16.03
CA LEU A 152 -1.21 -25.14 14.78
C LEU A 152 -1.27 -23.81 14.04
N HIS A 153 -0.71 -23.75 12.83
CA HIS A 153 -0.66 -22.55 11.98
C HIS A 153 -1.32 -22.84 10.64
N LEU A 154 -2.47 -22.24 10.38
CA LEU A 154 -3.25 -22.37 9.16
C LEU A 154 -3.63 -21.01 8.56
N SER A 155 -2.82 -19.98 8.76
CA SER A 155 -3.08 -18.61 8.27
C SER A 155 -3.06 -18.54 6.73
N ASN A 156 -3.73 -17.50 6.20
CA ASN A 156 -3.80 -17.23 4.76
C ASN A 156 -4.36 -18.41 3.96
N ASN A 157 -5.47 -18.97 4.43
CA ASN A 157 -6.22 -20.01 3.75
C ASN A 157 -7.68 -19.52 3.53
N VAL A 158 -8.59 -20.44 3.23
CA VAL A 158 -10.00 -20.14 2.99
C VAL A 158 -10.92 -20.99 3.87
N LEU A 159 -10.48 -21.27 5.11
CA LEU A 159 -11.23 -22.05 6.08
C LEU A 159 -12.47 -21.27 6.52
N ALA A 160 -13.65 -21.87 6.37
CA ALA A 160 -14.90 -21.32 6.89
C ALA A 160 -15.23 -21.87 8.29
N ASP A 161 -14.67 -23.03 8.67
CA ASP A 161 -14.84 -23.68 9.96
C ASP A 161 -13.66 -24.62 10.25
N ILE A 162 -13.41 -24.92 11.54
CA ILE A 162 -12.42 -25.91 11.98
C ILE A 162 -12.82 -26.52 13.32
N ASP A 163 -12.82 -27.85 13.44
CA ASP A 163 -13.00 -28.58 14.69
C ASP A 163 -11.67 -28.82 15.39
N LEU A 164 -11.47 -28.18 16.55
CA LEU A 164 -10.28 -28.29 17.39
C LEU A 164 -10.51 -29.09 18.68
N SER A 165 -11.68 -29.72 18.82
CA SER A 165 -12.11 -30.41 20.05
C SER A 165 -11.16 -31.53 20.53
N ALA A 166 -10.44 -32.16 19.58
CA ALA A 166 -9.46 -33.20 19.86
C ALA A 166 -8.08 -32.64 20.26
N ASN A 167 -7.77 -31.37 19.95
CA ASN A 167 -6.44 -30.77 20.10
C ASN A 167 -6.30 -30.04 21.43
N THR A 168 -6.58 -30.71 22.54
CA THR A 168 -6.69 -30.10 23.89
C THR A 168 -5.38 -29.60 24.46
N ARG A 169 -4.24 -29.87 23.81
CA ARG A 169 -2.89 -29.44 24.22
C ARG A 169 -2.38 -28.22 23.43
N LEU A 170 -3.22 -27.61 22.59
CA LEU A 170 -2.83 -26.43 21.83
C LEU A 170 -2.42 -25.30 22.77
N GLU A 171 -1.22 -24.77 22.53
CA GLU A 171 -0.62 -23.63 23.20
C GLU A 171 -0.59 -22.41 22.30
N THR A 172 -0.39 -22.62 20.99
CA THR A 172 -0.40 -21.58 19.96
C THR A 172 -1.33 -21.98 18.82
N LEU A 173 -2.25 -21.12 18.49
CA LEU A 173 -3.17 -21.26 17.37
C LEU A 173 -3.13 -20.02 16.49
N THR A 174 -2.88 -20.24 15.19
CA THR A 174 -2.80 -19.15 14.20
C THR A 174 -3.71 -19.48 13.03
N LEU A 175 -4.78 -18.69 12.88
CA LEU A 175 -5.84 -18.84 11.86
C LEU A 175 -6.11 -17.53 11.13
N GLU A 176 -5.14 -16.61 11.12
CA GLU A 176 -5.24 -15.29 10.47
C GLU A 176 -5.63 -15.41 8.99
N ASN A 177 -6.37 -14.43 8.47
CA ASN A 177 -6.74 -14.37 7.06
C ASN A 177 -7.39 -15.68 6.55
N ASN A 178 -8.52 -16.04 7.15
CA ASN A 178 -9.37 -17.11 6.71
C ASN A 178 -10.81 -16.59 6.50
N ALA A 179 -11.79 -17.47 6.40
CA ALA A 179 -13.20 -17.10 6.24
C ALA A 179 -14.07 -17.56 7.44
N LEU A 180 -13.46 -17.63 8.64
CA LEU A 180 -14.14 -18.10 9.85
C LEU A 180 -15.19 -17.09 10.29
N THR A 181 -16.40 -17.56 10.62
CA THR A 181 -17.47 -16.73 11.21
C THR A 181 -17.66 -17.01 12.69
N SER A 182 -17.15 -18.11 13.19
CA SER A 182 -17.13 -18.52 14.60
C SER A 182 -15.99 -19.49 14.88
N LEU A 183 -15.63 -19.67 16.15
CA LEU A 183 -14.59 -20.62 16.57
C LEU A 183 -14.90 -21.15 17.97
N ASP A 184 -14.99 -22.48 18.13
CA ASP A 184 -15.15 -23.13 19.45
C ASP A 184 -13.77 -23.50 20.03
N LEU A 185 -13.38 -22.81 21.09
CA LEU A 185 -12.15 -23.03 21.85
C LEU A 185 -12.39 -23.69 23.21
N SER A 186 -13.59 -24.13 23.51
CA SER A 186 -13.98 -24.65 24.85
C SER A 186 -13.12 -25.83 25.34
N LYS A 187 -12.44 -26.55 24.45
CA LYS A 187 -11.56 -27.68 24.77
C LYS A 187 -10.08 -27.31 24.75
N ASN A 188 -9.71 -26.14 24.27
CA ASN A 188 -8.32 -25.74 24.04
C ASN A 188 -7.78 -24.86 25.19
N THR A 189 -7.99 -25.31 26.43
CA THR A 189 -7.73 -24.53 27.65
C THR A 189 -6.23 -24.28 27.95
N ALA A 190 -5.33 -24.88 27.18
CA ALA A 190 -3.90 -24.70 27.29
C ALA A 190 -3.36 -23.53 26.40
N LEU A 191 -4.23 -22.84 25.66
CA LEU A 191 -3.83 -21.76 24.79
C LEU A 191 -3.15 -20.62 25.57
N THR A 192 -1.98 -20.24 25.08
CA THR A 192 -1.21 -19.07 25.55
C THR A 192 -1.16 -17.97 24.50
N SER A 193 -1.31 -18.33 23.22
CA SER A 193 -1.28 -17.38 22.10
C SER A 193 -2.33 -17.75 21.06
N LEU A 194 -3.17 -16.78 20.72
CA LEU A 194 -4.27 -16.92 19.77
C LEU A 194 -4.21 -15.77 18.75
N TYR A 195 -4.12 -16.12 17.45
CA TYR A 195 -4.00 -15.20 16.33
C TYR A 195 -5.14 -15.50 15.33
N LEU A 196 -6.08 -14.56 15.18
CA LEU A 196 -7.29 -14.68 14.37
C LEU A 196 -7.47 -13.54 13.37
N GLY A 197 -6.58 -12.55 13.37
CA GLY A 197 -6.68 -11.33 12.58
C GLY A 197 -5.97 -11.41 11.23
N GLY A 198 -5.12 -10.42 10.94
CA GLY A 198 -4.31 -10.26 9.71
C GLY A 198 -4.91 -9.26 8.73
N ASP A 199 -4.22 -8.94 7.62
CA ASP A 199 -4.59 -7.87 6.68
C ASP A 199 -6.03 -7.95 6.13
N TYR A 200 -6.59 -9.16 6.03
CA TYR A 200 -7.97 -9.41 5.57
C TYR A 200 -8.86 -9.99 6.69
N GLY A 201 -8.24 -10.39 7.81
CA GLY A 201 -8.89 -10.97 8.98
C GLY A 201 -9.69 -12.23 8.73
N ASN A 202 -10.70 -12.39 9.56
CA ASN A 202 -11.78 -13.36 9.43
C ASN A 202 -13.12 -12.60 9.47
N HIS A 203 -14.23 -13.31 9.71
CA HIS A 203 -15.57 -12.72 9.85
C HIS A 203 -16.21 -13.10 11.19
N ILE A 204 -15.39 -13.21 12.24
CA ILE A 204 -15.82 -13.67 13.55
C ILE A 204 -16.67 -12.57 14.21
N GLN A 205 -17.92 -12.88 14.53
CA GLN A 205 -18.86 -11.95 15.15
C GLN A 205 -18.88 -12.06 16.67
N THR A 206 -18.54 -13.25 17.19
CA THR A 206 -18.47 -13.53 18.63
C THR A 206 -17.30 -14.46 18.92
N LEU A 207 -16.53 -14.14 19.95
CA LEU A 207 -15.40 -14.95 20.41
C LEU A 207 -15.58 -15.29 21.90
N ASN A 208 -15.77 -16.57 22.21
CA ASN A 208 -15.93 -17.04 23.59
C ASN A 208 -14.58 -17.45 24.17
N LEU A 209 -14.10 -16.70 25.14
CA LEU A 209 -12.82 -16.91 25.83
C LEU A 209 -12.97 -17.40 27.27
N SER A 210 -14.18 -17.79 27.73
CA SER A 210 -14.49 -18.16 29.13
C SER A 210 -13.68 -19.35 29.68
N SER A 211 -12.95 -20.07 28.84
CA SER A 211 -12.08 -21.21 29.22
C SER A 211 -10.59 -20.91 29.01
N GLN A 212 -10.20 -19.67 28.70
CA GLN A 212 -8.85 -19.34 28.24
C GLN A 212 -7.98 -18.70 29.35
N HIS A 213 -7.99 -19.26 30.54
CA HIS A 213 -7.29 -18.73 31.72
C HIS A 213 -5.75 -18.65 31.58
N SER A 214 -5.17 -19.34 30.59
CA SER A 214 -3.73 -19.34 30.33
C SER A 214 -3.32 -18.38 29.22
N LEU A 215 -4.28 -17.68 28.58
CA LEU A 215 -4.03 -16.84 27.43
C LEU A 215 -3.21 -15.61 27.81
N GLN A 216 -2.11 -15.42 27.09
CA GLN A 216 -1.17 -14.30 27.27
C GLN A 216 -1.21 -13.33 26.10
N LYS A 217 -1.52 -13.82 24.89
CA LYS A 217 -1.56 -13.02 23.67
C LYS A 217 -2.84 -13.30 22.91
N LEU A 218 -3.58 -12.26 22.62
CA LEU A 218 -4.78 -12.27 21.78
C LEU A 218 -4.65 -11.27 20.66
N PHE A 219 -4.66 -11.74 19.42
CA PHE A 219 -4.68 -10.96 18.19
C PHE A 219 -5.94 -11.34 17.40
N CYS A 220 -6.91 -10.45 17.34
CA CYS A 220 -8.21 -10.68 16.69
C CYS A 220 -8.67 -9.47 15.86
N ASP A 221 -7.70 -8.75 15.31
CA ASP A 221 -7.89 -7.63 14.41
C ASP A 221 -8.66 -8.02 13.14
N HIS A 222 -9.23 -7.02 12.43
CA HIS A 222 -9.95 -7.20 11.17
C HIS A 222 -10.98 -8.34 11.25
N ASN A 223 -11.91 -8.24 12.22
CA ASN A 223 -13.05 -9.15 12.39
C ASN A 223 -14.35 -8.33 12.53
N ASP A 224 -15.48 -9.02 12.77
CA ASP A 224 -16.79 -8.40 12.92
C ASP A 224 -17.26 -8.39 14.40
N LEU A 225 -16.30 -8.34 15.36
CA LEU A 225 -16.60 -8.39 16.79
C LEU A 225 -17.31 -7.11 17.25
N LYS A 226 -18.47 -7.25 17.89
CA LYS A 226 -19.19 -6.14 18.55
C LYS A 226 -18.91 -6.06 20.04
N GLN A 227 -18.50 -7.16 20.62
CA GLN A 227 -18.14 -7.28 22.03
C GLN A 227 -16.96 -8.24 22.17
N LEU A 228 -16.09 -7.97 23.12
CA LEU A 228 -14.95 -8.83 23.44
C LEU A 228 -14.85 -8.94 24.96
N ASP A 229 -15.24 -10.11 25.50
CA ASP A 229 -15.11 -10.42 26.93
C ASP A 229 -13.78 -11.16 27.19
N ILE A 230 -12.88 -10.49 27.89
CA ILE A 230 -11.55 -11.00 28.26
C ILE A 230 -11.42 -11.19 29.80
N SER A 231 -12.51 -11.12 30.55
CA SER A 231 -12.52 -11.22 32.00
C SER A 231 -11.92 -12.53 32.54
N ASP A 232 -12.08 -13.63 31.78
CA ASP A 232 -11.50 -14.95 32.12
C ASP A 232 -10.05 -15.15 31.62
N CYS A 233 -9.39 -14.10 31.12
CA CYS A 233 -8.01 -14.13 30.63
C CYS A 233 -7.04 -13.31 31.51
N PRO A 234 -6.87 -13.62 32.81
CA PRO A 234 -6.12 -12.77 33.75
C PRO A 234 -4.61 -12.67 33.45
N LEU A 235 -4.04 -13.58 32.66
CA LEU A 235 -2.63 -13.59 32.30
C LEU A 235 -2.34 -12.86 30.98
N LEU A 236 -3.33 -12.15 30.42
CA LEU A 236 -3.19 -11.47 29.15
C LEU A 236 -2.19 -10.31 29.27
N THR A 237 -1.13 -10.36 28.46
CA THR A 237 -0.07 -9.34 28.39
C THR A 237 -0.16 -8.51 27.12
N GLN A 238 -0.72 -9.06 26.04
CA GLN A 238 -0.88 -8.39 24.77
C GLN A 238 -2.29 -8.60 24.23
N LEU A 239 -2.99 -7.49 23.99
CA LEU A 239 -4.29 -7.44 23.34
C LEU A 239 -4.17 -6.62 22.06
N HIS A 240 -4.48 -7.22 20.94
CA HIS A 240 -4.53 -6.57 19.63
C HIS A 240 -5.86 -6.90 18.96
N CYS A 241 -6.77 -5.93 18.93
CA CYS A 241 -8.14 -6.08 18.41
C CYS A 241 -8.61 -4.89 17.54
N PRO A 242 -7.71 -4.23 16.77
CA PRO A 242 -8.14 -3.14 15.91
C PRO A 242 -9.06 -3.63 14.77
N ASP A 243 -9.69 -2.66 14.08
CA ASP A 243 -10.58 -2.93 12.94
C ASP A 243 -11.66 -3.96 13.28
N ASN A 244 -12.46 -3.64 14.31
CA ASN A 244 -13.65 -4.37 14.72
C ASN A 244 -14.80 -3.39 14.95
N HIS A 245 -15.87 -3.83 15.59
CA HIS A 245 -17.06 -3.03 15.92
C HIS A 245 -17.33 -2.98 17.43
N ILE A 246 -16.24 -3.02 18.24
CA ILE A 246 -16.36 -3.12 19.70
C ILE A 246 -16.82 -1.78 20.27
N ASP A 247 -17.97 -1.80 20.99
CA ASP A 247 -18.56 -0.61 21.60
C ASP A 247 -17.99 -0.32 23.00
N SER A 248 -17.51 -1.35 23.70
CA SER A 248 -16.96 -1.25 25.05
C SER A 248 -15.96 -2.37 25.32
N LEU A 249 -14.94 -2.10 26.14
CA LEU A 249 -13.90 -3.05 26.51
C LEU A 249 -13.61 -2.93 28.01
N ASP A 250 -13.99 -3.96 28.77
CA ASP A 250 -13.67 -4.07 30.21
C ASP A 250 -12.37 -4.85 30.38
N MET A 251 -11.34 -4.18 30.91
CA MET A 251 -10.03 -4.74 31.17
C MET A 251 -9.69 -4.81 32.67
N SER A 252 -10.69 -4.64 33.56
CA SER A 252 -10.48 -4.58 35.01
C SER A 252 -9.86 -5.86 35.60
N HIS A 253 -9.94 -6.99 34.90
CA HIS A 253 -9.36 -8.28 35.29
C HIS A 253 -8.00 -8.60 34.62
N ASN A 254 -7.48 -7.70 33.77
CA ASN A 254 -6.30 -7.94 32.92
C ASN A 254 -5.13 -7.02 33.30
N SER A 255 -4.75 -7.03 34.60
CA SER A 255 -3.70 -6.13 35.14
C SER A 255 -2.30 -6.37 34.57
N GLU A 256 -2.06 -7.52 33.93
CA GLU A 256 -0.77 -7.87 33.33
C GLU A 256 -0.58 -7.29 31.91
N LEU A 257 -1.57 -6.58 31.36
CA LEU A 257 -1.46 -5.98 30.02
C LEU A 257 -0.36 -4.92 29.97
N THR A 258 0.56 -5.12 29.05
CA THR A 258 1.65 -4.18 28.70
C THR A 258 1.47 -3.55 27.34
N TYR A 259 0.70 -4.20 26.47
CA TYR A 259 0.39 -3.77 25.10
C TYR A 259 -1.12 -3.88 24.86
N ILE A 260 -1.73 -2.77 24.45
CA ILE A 260 -3.13 -2.70 24.04
C ILE A 260 -3.19 -1.96 22.71
N ASP A 261 -3.80 -2.60 21.72
CA ASP A 261 -4.24 -1.97 20.48
C ASP A 261 -5.72 -2.29 20.26
N CYS A 262 -6.54 -1.28 20.40
CA CYS A 262 -7.98 -1.31 20.17
C CYS A 262 -8.43 -0.24 19.15
N SER A 263 -7.51 0.13 18.25
CA SER A 263 -7.74 1.13 17.22
C SER A 263 -8.91 0.76 16.30
N ASP A 264 -9.50 1.75 15.65
CA ASP A 264 -10.55 1.59 14.64
C ASP A 264 -11.69 0.66 15.13
N ASN A 265 -12.28 1.05 16.27
CA ASN A 265 -13.44 0.45 16.90
C ASN A 265 -14.51 1.53 17.17
N HIS A 266 -15.53 1.23 17.98
CA HIS A 266 -16.60 2.16 18.34
C HIS A 266 -16.59 2.50 19.85
N LEU A 267 -15.40 2.50 20.48
CA LEU A 267 -15.27 2.76 21.90
C LEU A 267 -15.65 4.20 22.23
N THR A 268 -16.53 4.38 23.22
CA THR A 268 -16.90 5.69 23.76
C THR A 268 -16.16 6.02 25.06
N ALA A 269 -15.63 5.02 25.73
CA ALA A 269 -14.81 5.15 26.95
C ALA A 269 -13.81 4.00 27.00
N LEU A 270 -12.65 4.26 27.63
CA LEU A 270 -11.62 3.26 27.85
C LEU A 270 -10.97 3.51 29.23
N ASP A 271 -11.10 2.56 30.13
CA ASP A 271 -10.46 2.61 31.47
C ASP A 271 -9.21 1.74 31.47
N VAL A 272 -8.06 2.38 31.63
CA VAL A 272 -6.73 1.74 31.71
C VAL A 272 -6.11 1.86 33.11
N SER A 273 -6.90 2.23 34.13
CA SER A 273 -6.39 2.45 35.50
C SER A 273 -5.88 1.17 36.19
N TYR A 274 -6.29 0.01 35.72
CA TYR A 274 -5.86 -1.29 36.24
C TYR A 274 -4.53 -1.79 35.63
N GLN A 275 -4.05 -1.18 34.53
CA GLN A 275 -2.88 -1.61 33.76
C GLN A 275 -1.64 -0.78 34.11
N SER A 276 -1.18 -0.87 35.35
CA SER A 276 -0.06 -0.06 35.83
C SER A 276 1.29 -0.33 35.13
N ASN A 277 1.41 -1.47 34.42
CA ASN A 277 2.59 -1.86 33.64
C ASN A 277 2.41 -1.57 32.13
N LEU A 278 1.41 -0.79 31.73
CA LEU A 278 1.13 -0.50 30.33
C LEU A 278 2.28 0.31 29.70
N GLU A 279 2.86 -0.23 28.63
CA GLU A 279 3.95 0.39 27.87
C GLU A 279 3.47 0.96 26.54
N THR A 280 2.44 0.34 25.92
CA THR A 280 1.92 0.76 24.62
C THR A 280 0.40 0.76 24.64
N LEU A 281 -0.19 1.90 24.26
CA LEU A 281 -1.61 2.07 24.06
C LEU A 281 -1.90 2.68 22.68
N TYR A 282 -2.57 1.93 21.83
CA TYR A 282 -3.12 2.40 20.56
C TYR A 282 -4.64 2.29 20.60
N CYS A 283 -5.32 3.42 20.48
CA CYS A 283 -6.78 3.51 20.46
C CYS A 283 -7.29 4.51 19.42
N SER A 284 -6.49 4.73 18.38
CA SER A 284 -6.82 5.60 17.24
C SER A 284 -8.12 5.18 16.56
N GLY A 285 -8.82 6.09 15.88
CA GLY A 285 -10.01 5.76 15.09
C GLY A 285 -11.27 5.43 15.91
N ASN A 286 -11.25 5.62 17.24
CA ASN A 286 -12.45 5.57 18.08
C ASN A 286 -13.03 6.98 18.17
N PHE A 287 -13.84 7.37 17.21
CA PHE A 287 -14.27 8.76 16.99
C PHE A 287 -15.05 9.38 18.16
N ASP A 288 -15.77 8.59 18.93
CA ASP A 288 -16.59 9.06 20.07
C ASP A 288 -15.88 8.86 21.43
N LEU A 289 -14.59 8.55 21.43
CA LEU A 289 -13.85 8.28 22.66
C LEU A 289 -13.72 9.54 23.51
N LEU A 290 -14.14 9.43 24.77
CA LEU A 290 -13.95 10.47 25.78
C LEU A 290 -12.48 10.58 26.22
N PRO A 291 -12.05 11.75 26.79
CA PRO A 291 -10.71 11.90 27.31
C PRO A 291 -10.31 10.80 28.30
N LEU A 292 -9.09 10.32 28.15
CA LEU A 292 -8.52 9.23 28.95
C LEU A 292 -7.86 9.75 30.22
N ASP A 293 -8.00 9.00 31.33
CA ASP A 293 -7.15 9.15 32.51
C ASP A 293 -5.95 8.21 32.41
N LEU A 294 -4.76 8.78 32.14
CA LEU A 294 -3.49 8.06 31.99
C LEU A 294 -2.61 8.17 33.25
N SER A 295 -3.11 8.75 34.35
CA SER A 295 -2.35 8.99 35.58
C SER A 295 -1.85 7.72 36.27
N HIS A 296 -2.48 6.58 35.97
CA HIS A 296 -2.13 5.26 36.53
C HIS A 296 -1.16 4.45 35.63
N ASN A 297 -0.70 5.02 34.50
CA ASN A 297 0.16 4.33 33.54
C ASN A 297 1.54 5.02 33.40
N PRO A 298 2.34 5.16 34.45
CA PRO A 298 3.60 5.91 34.44
C PRO A 298 4.67 5.29 33.52
N GLY A 299 4.53 3.99 33.19
CA GLY A 299 5.44 3.25 32.31
C GLY A 299 5.13 3.40 30.82
N LEU A 300 4.14 4.22 30.44
CA LEU A 300 3.71 4.36 29.06
C LEU A 300 4.83 4.96 28.20
N VAL A 301 5.19 4.24 27.12
CA VAL A 301 6.26 4.58 26.16
C VAL A 301 5.69 5.04 24.83
N ASN A 302 4.65 4.39 24.37
CA ASN A 302 4.00 4.71 23.09
C ASN A 302 2.50 4.94 23.30
N LEU A 303 2.02 6.09 22.82
CA LEU A 303 0.60 6.46 22.87
C LEU A 303 0.14 6.94 21.50
N SER A 304 -0.94 6.35 20.96
CA SER A 304 -1.60 6.80 19.75
C SER A 304 -3.10 6.94 19.96
N LEU A 305 -3.59 8.16 19.72
CA LEU A 305 -4.98 8.60 19.91
C LEU A 305 -5.57 9.20 18.64
N ASN A 306 -4.96 9.00 17.49
CA ASN A 306 -5.34 9.66 16.25
C ASN A 306 -6.83 9.48 15.93
N ARG A 307 -7.50 10.55 15.47
CA ARG A 307 -8.90 10.47 15.05
C ARG A 307 -9.86 10.03 16.17
N THR A 308 -9.66 10.54 17.40
CA THR A 308 -10.53 10.23 18.56
C THR A 308 -11.41 11.40 18.99
N TYR A 309 -11.20 12.60 18.41
CA TYR A 309 -11.90 13.83 18.77
C TYR A 309 -11.88 14.21 20.26
N ILE A 310 -10.93 13.69 21.03
CA ILE A 310 -10.69 14.13 22.40
C ILE A 310 -10.23 15.60 22.38
N SER A 311 -10.83 16.44 23.21
CA SER A 311 -10.53 17.87 23.23
C SER A 311 -9.47 18.29 24.26
N CYS A 312 -9.02 17.35 25.08
CA CYS A 312 -7.95 17.55 26.09
C CYS A 312 -7.17 16.26 26.33
N LEU A 313 -5.89 16.37 26.61
CA LEU A 313 -4.98 15.27 26.88
C LEU A 313 -4.01 15.67 27.98
N ASP A 314 -3.95 14.89 29.08
CA ASP A 314 -2.97 15.05 30.13
C ASP A 314 -1.99 13.86 30.12
N VAL A 315 -0.72 14.12 29.79
CA VAL A 315 0.37 13.15 29.77
C VAL A 315 1.44 13.47 30.82
N SER A 316 1.14 14.35 31.78
CA SER A 316 2.10 14.85 32.77
C SER A 316 2.67 13.76 33.70
N GLN A 317 1.96 12.63 33.86
CA GLN A 317 2.41 11.49 34.67
C GLN A 317 3.14 10.41 33.87
N ASN A 318 3.16 10.50 32.51
CA ASN A 318 3.73 9.49 31.64
C ASN A 318 5.18 9.84 31.27
N LEU A 319 6.07 9.81 32.28
CA LEU A 319 7.45 10.31 32.20
C LEU A 319 8.37 9.44 31.31
N GLU A 320 7.94 8.25 30.93
CA GLU A 320 8.67 7.33 30.04
C GLU A 320 8.25 7.49 28.57
N LEU A 321 7.31 8.43 28.26
CA LEU A 321 6.74 8.58 26.93
C LEU A 321 7.81 9.00 25.93
N LYS A 322 7.92 8.18 24.85
CA LYS A 322 8.85 8.38 23.74
C LYS A 322 8.14 8.74 22.43
N ARG A 323 6.94 8.22 22.25
CA ARG A 323 6.13 8.51 21.06
C ARG A 323 4.73 8.87 21.45
N LEU A 324 4.31 10.04 21.01
CA LEU A 324 2.94 10.53 21.14
C LEU A 324 2.40 10.89 19.76
N SER A 325 1.28 10.27 19.41
CA SER A 325 0.53 10.64 18.23
C SER A 325 -0.92 10.95 18.61
N CYS A 326 -1.30 12.20 18.44
CA CYS A 326 -2.63 12.74 18.75
C CYS A 326 -3.18 13.58 17.59
N ARG A 327 -2.93 13.10 16.37
CA ARG A 327 -3.38 13.72 15.12
C ARG A 327 -4.90 13.72 15.03
N LEU A 328 -5.50 14.83 14.59
CA LEU A 328 -6.96 14.96 14.38
C LEU A 328 -7.76 14.63 15.64
N CYS A 329 -7.36 15.22 16.79
CA CYS A 329 -7.98 15.00 18.09
C CYS A 329 -8.80 16.19 18.59
N SER A 330 -8.88 17.28 17.83
CA SER A 330 -9.56 18.53 18.23
C SER A 330 -8.93 19.23 19.45
N LEU A 331 -7.63 19.02 19.71
CA LEU A 331 -6.90 19.64 20.81
C LEU A 331 -6.72 21.14 20.58
N LYS A 332 -6.94 21.93 21.63
CA LYS A 332 -6.68 23.38 21.64
C LYS A 332 -5.40 23.75 22.39
N SER A 333 -4.90 22.85 23.20
CA SER A 333 -3.64 22.98 23.92
C SER A 333 -3.05 21.59 24.16
N LEU A 334 -1.73 21.49 24.23
CA LEU A 334 -1.01 20.27 24.52
C LEU A 334 0.23 20.63 25.36
N ASP A 335 0.32 20.10 26.60
CA ASP A 335 1.49 20.24 27.45
C ASP A 335 2.30 18.94 27.45
N VAL A 336 3.53 19.00 26.92
CA VAL A 336 4.49 17.90 26.87
C VAL A 336 5.75 18.20 27.70
N SER A 337 5.72 19.22 28.55
CA SER A 337 6.88 19.69 29.33
C SER A 337 7.48 18.61 30.24
N GLN A 338 6.67 17.67 30.73
CA GLN A 338 7.13 16.58 31.59
C GLN A 338 7.67 15.38 30.80
N ASN A 339 7.40 15.30 29.50
CA ASN A 339 7.75 14.16 28.65
C ASN A 339 9.14 14.35 28.02
N THR A 340 10.16 14.54 28.85
CA THR A 340 11.53 14.90 28.42
C THR A 340 12.24 13.82 27.59
N LYS A 341 11.68 12.59 27.54
CA LYS A 341 12.18 11.46 26.73
C LYS A 341 11.50 11.38 25.35
N LEU A 342 10.64 12.34 25.01
CA LEU A 342 9.87 12.30 23.77
C LEU A 342 10.82 12.37 22.55
N GLU A 343 10.80 11.32 21.73
CA GLU A 343 11.57 11.16 20.50
C GLU A 343 10.73 11.50 19.25
N GLY A 344 9.42 11.29 19.34
CA GLY A 344 8.48 11.58 18.25
C GLY A 344 7.16 12.15 18.75
N LEU A 345 6.76 13.28 18.17
CA LEU A 345 5.47 13.94 18.41
C LEU A 345 4.74 14.20 17.09
N ASP A 346 3.55 13.63 16.96
CA ASP A 346 2.59 13.99 15.93
C ASP A 346 1.34 14.58 16.61
N CYS A 347 1.21 15.88 16.55
CA CYS A 347 0.05 16.64 17.01
C CYS A 347 -0.63 17.42 15.88
N SER A 348 -0.42 16.99 14.64
CA SER A 348 -0.97 17.64 13.45
C SER A 348 -2.49 17.57 13.39
N LEU A 349 -3.11 18.44 12.58
CA LEU A 349 -4.56 18.50 12.39
C LEU A 349 -5.33 18.69 13.70
N ASN A 350 -4.87 19.64 14.51
CA ASN A 350 -5.57 20.07 15.72
C ASN A 350 -5.88 21.57 15.65
N PHE A 351 -6.18 22.19 16.76
CA PHE A 351 -6.45 23.63 16.90
C PHE A 351 -5.48 24.30 17.89
N LEU A 352 -4.22 23.84 17.87
CA LEU A 352 -3.19 24.39 18.76
C LEU A 352 -2.80 25.79 18.29
N SER A 353 -2.96 26.79 19.16
CA SER A 353 -2.48 28.16 18.92
C SER A 353 -1.05 28.40 19.38
N GLU A 354 -0.53 27.51 20.23
CA GLU A 354 0.84 27.49 20.76
C GLU A 354 1.29 26.03 20.97
N LEU A 355 2.60 25.81 20.86
CA LEU A 355 3.24 24.53 21.15
C LEU A 355 4.62 24.78 21.73
N ASP A 356 4.83 24.41 23.02
CA ASP A 356 6.13 24.49 23.69
C ASP A 356 6.79 23.12 23.73
N VAL A 357 7.88 22.97 22.97
CA VAL A 357 8.73 21.76 22.92
C VAL A 357 10.12 21.99 23.50
N SER A 358 10.34 23.09 24.24
CA SER A 358 11.64 23.47 24.81
C SER A 358 12.20 22.43 25.81
N HIS A 359 11.32 21.64 26.42
CA HIS A 359 11.71 20.56 27.36
C HIS A 359 11.95 19.22 26.69
N ASN A 360 11.72 19.10 25.38
CA ASN A 360 11.77 17.85 24.63
C ASN A 360 13.04 17.77 23.75
N ALA A 361 14.21 17.96 24.33
CA ALA A 361 15.49 17.99 23.63
C ALA A 361 15.85 16.66 22.92
N ALA A 362 15.15 15.56 23.24
CA ALA A 362 15.33 14.25 22.60
C ALA A 362 14.51 14.09 21.30
N LEU A 363 13.70 15.08 20.92
CA LEU A 363 12.85 15.00 19.70
C LEU A 363 13.71 14.77 18.46
N LEU A 364 13.35 13.72 17.73
CA LEU A 364 13.89 13.35 16.42
C LEU A 364 12.90 13.68 15.29
N GLY A 365 11.60 13.62 15.58
CA GLY A 365 10.52 13.91 14.64
C GLY A 365 9.41 14.73 15.29
N LEU A 366 9.01 15.80 14.63
CA LEU A 366 7.87 16.65 14.99
C LEU A 366 6.97 16.83 13.78
N ASP A 367 5.71 16.44 13.91
CA ASP A 367 4.62 16.81 13.02
C ASP A 367 3.61 17.66 13.81
N CYS A 368 3.58 18.95 13.52
CA CYS A 368 2.67 19.92 14.11
C CYS A 368 1.88 20.69 13.03
N GLY A 369 1.86 20.16 11.80
CA GLY A 369 1.19 20.76 10.67
C GLY A 369 -0.33 20.87 10.83
N ALA A 370 -0.93 21.80 10.10
CA ALA A 370 -2.36 22.05 10.13
C ALA A 370 -2.91 22.28 11.55
N ASN A 371 -2.27 23.23 12.24
CA ASN A 371 -2.69 23.82 13.50
C ASN A 371 -2.85 25.34 13.35
N ASP A 372 -3.23 26.02 14.42
CA ASP A 372 -3.37 27.51 14.45
C ASP A 372 -2.10 28.20 14.98
N LEU A 373 -0.93 27.58 14.79
CA LEU A 373 0.34 28.11 15.28
C LEU A 373 0.73 29.39 14.53
N THR A 374 1.13 30.41 15.29
CA THR A 374 1.69 31.66 14.75
C THR A 374 3.18 31.81 15.04
N ASN A 375 3.73 30.97 15.88
CA ASN A 375 5.15 30.87 16.22
C ASN A 375 5.51 29.40 16.56
N LEU A 376 6.75 29.01 16.28
CA LEU A 376 7.31 27.70 16.64
C LEU A 376 8.78 27.88 17.00
N ASP A 377 9.12 27.75 18.31
CA ASP A 377 10.49 27.81 18.81
C ASP A 377 11.10 26.41 18.89
N LEU A 378 12.12 26.15 18.07
CA LEU A 378 12.85 24.89 17.98
C LEU A 378 14.29 25.00 18.49
N SER A 379 14.64 26.10 19.17
CA SER A 379 16.01 26.39 19.63
C SER A 379 16.59 25.35 20.61
N HIS A 380 15.74 24.55 21.25
CA HIS A 380 16.14 23.49 22.19
C HIS A 380 16.07 22.07 21.60
N ASN A 381 15.71 21.92 20.30
CA ASN A 381 15.49 20.64 19.65
C ASN A 381 16.62 20.33 18.63
N GLU A 382 17.87 20.43 19.06
CA GLU A 382 19.07 20.28 18.20
C GLU A 382 19.17 18.89 17.53
N ALA A 383 18.53 17.85 18.11
CA ALA A 383 18.52 16.50 17.58
C ALA A 383 17.49 16.25 16.48
N LEU A 384 16.66 17.24 16.15
CA LEU A 384 15.52 17.11 15.24
C LEU A 384 15.99 16.74 13.81
N LYS A 385 15.43 15.66 13.27
CA LYS A 385 15.73 15.14 11.94
C LYS A 385 14.60 15.34 10.96
N GLN A 386 13.37 15.35 11.46
CA GLN A 386 12.17 15.50 10.65
C GLN A 386 11.25 16.54 11.25
N LEU A 387 10.88 17.53 10.47
CA LEU A 387 9.90 18.56 10.82
C LEU A 387 8.83 18.63 9.72
N ASP A 388 7.59 18.43 10.12
CA ASP A 388 6.42 18.83 9.34
C ASP A 388 5.63 19.87 10.14
N CYS A 389 5.64 21.10 9.66
CA CYS A 389 4.81 22.20 10.17
C CYS A 389 3.89 22.77 9.08
N GLY A 390 3.73 22.07 7.96
CA GLY A 390 2.99 22.55 6.81
C GLY A 390 1.46 22.51 6.98
N ASN A 391 0.78 23.40 6.29
CA ASN A 391 -0.68 23.52 6.31
C ASN A 391 -1.35 22.91 5.09
N SER A 392 -0.71 21.97 4.41
CA SER A 392 -1.32 21.24 3.29
C SER A 392 -0.89 19.77 3.28
N PHE A 393 -1.79 18.92 2.80
CA PHE A 393 -1.52 17.53 2.55
C PHE A 393 -1.78 17.23 1.07
N ALA A 394 -0.84 16.54 0.41
CA ALA A 394 -0.93 16.19 -1.02
C ALA A 394 -1.23 17.38 -1.95
N GLY A 395 -0.76 18.60 -1.61
CA GLY A 395 -0.98 19.82 -2.39
C GLY A 395 -2.34 20.50 -2.19
N LEU A 396 -3.17 19.96 -1.28
CA LEU A 396 -4.45 20.58 -0.91
C LEU A 396 -4.30 21.33 0.42
N ARG A 397 -4.72 22.60 0.45
CA ARG A 397 -4.80 23.37 1.71
C ARG A 397 -5.86 22.76 2.62
N TYR A 398 -5.56 22.69 3.92
CA TYR A 398 -6.61 22.41 4.91
C TYR A 398 -7.56 23.58 4.99
N PRO A 399 -8.87 23.40 4.73
CA PRO A 399 -9.80 24.51 4.54
C PRO A 399 -10.09 25.34 5.80
N ASN A 400 -9.69 24.85 6.97
CA ASN A 400 -9.99 25.50 8.25
C ASN A 400 -8.77 26.16 8.91
N VAL A 401 -7.59 26.15 8.25
CA VAL A 401 -6.40 26.82 8.79
C VAL A 401 -6.34 28.23 8.24
N GLU A 402 -6.50 29.22 9.12
CA GLU A 402 -6.49 30.66 8.80
C GLU A 402 -5.22 31.35 9.30
N THR A 403 -4.38 30.65 10.08
CA THR A 403 -3.17 31.19 10.68
C THR A 403 -1.93 30.57 10.05
N TYR A 404 -0.83 31.33 10.05
CA TYR A 404 0.45 30.95 9.44
C TYR A 404 1.60 31.31 10.37
N LEU A 405 2.67 30.54 10.32
CA LEU A 405 3.90 30.85 11.07
C LEU A 405 4.54 32.17 10.60
N ASN A 406 4.48 32.48 9.29
CA ASN A 406 5.11 33.60 8.62
C ASN A 406 6.65 33.65 8.72
N GLU A 407 7.25 33.10 9.77
CA GLU A 407 8.69 33.01 10.03
C GLU A 407 9.01 31.62 10.59
N LEU A 408 10.18 31.08 10.27
CA LEU A 408 10.66 29.78 10.76
C LEU A 408 12.18 29.84 10.96
N ASP A 409 12.63 29.82 12.22
CA ASP A 409 14.06 29.77 12.57
C ASP A 409 14.52 28.33 12.77
N LEU A 410 15.44 27.88 11.91
CA LEU A 410 16.04 26.53 11.93
C LEU A 410 17.53 26.55 12.24
N SER A 411 18.07 27.68 12.72
CA SER A 411 19.50 27.88 12.98
C SER A 411 20.08 26.91 14.01
N HIS A 412 19.22 26.33 14.87
CA HIS A 412 19.59 25.38 15.93
C HIS A 412 19.29 23.90 15.59
N ASN A 413 18.90 23.57 14.33
CA ASN A 413 18.48 22.22 13.97
C ASN A 413 19.39 21.58 12.88
N PRO A 414 20.71 21.49 13.06
CA PRO A 414 21.66 21.06 12.03
C PRO A 414 21.53 19.60 11.61
N GLU A 415 20.80 18.79 12.36
CA GLU A 415 20.55 17.37 12.11
C GLU A 415 19.35 17.14 11.16
N LEU A 416 18.65 18.22 10.75
CA LEU A 416 17.42 18.10 9.97
C LEU A 416 17.69 17.47 8.58
N GLU A 417 16.98 16.37 8.30
CA GLU A 417 17.04 15.63 7.04
C GLU A 417 15.79 15.85 6.17
N VAL A 418 14.62 16.09 6.82
CA VAL A 418 13.33 16.30 6.16
C VAL A 418 12.68 17.54 6.73
N LEU A 419 12.29 18.48 5.86
CA LEU A 419 11.57 19.70 6.19
C LEU A 419 10.35 19.86 5.30
N PHE A 420 9.18 19.88 5.91
CA PHE A 420 7.90 20.20 5.28
C PHE A 420 7.32 21.45 5.97
N CYS A 421 7.28 22.56 5.23
CA CYS A 421 6.80 23.87 5.70
C CYS A 421 5.90 24.55 4.66
N GLN A 422 5.12 23.75 3.94
CA GLN A 422 4.23 24.24 2.89
C GLN A 422 3.07 25.03 3.47
N VAL A 423 2.66 26.09 2.73
CA VAL A 423 1.50 26.94 3.05
C VAL A 423 1.60 27.59 4.45
N GLN A 424 2.77 28.18 4.75
CA GLN A 424 3.03 28.90 6.01
C GLN A 424 3.18 30.41 5.85
N GLY A 425 2.93 30.93 4.63
CA GLY A 425 3.07 32.37 4.35
C GLY A 425 4.50 32.88 4.46
N LEU A 426 5.51 32.00 4.37
CA LEU A 426 6.92 32.33 4.50
C LEU A 426 7.35 33.23 3.34
N LYS A 427 7.98 34.36 3.66
CA LYS A 427 8.61 35.24 2.69
C LYS A 427 10.09 34.96 2.50
N GLU A 428 10.71 34.39 3.51
CA GLU A 428 12.13 34.00 3.58
C GLU A 428 12.22 32.63 4.23
N LEU A 429 13.19 31.82 3.81
CA LEU A 429 13.50 30.52 4.40
C LEU A 429 15.01 30.32 4.38
N ASP A 430 15.65 30.43 5.56
CA ASP A 430 17.09 30.21 5.72
C ASP A 430 17.38 28.74 5.95
N LEU A 431 18.04 28.11 4.99
CA LEU A 431 18.45 26.69 5.01
C LEU A 431 19.97 26.52 5.23
N SER A 432 20.72 27.61 5.45
CA SER A 432 22.19 27.62 5.50
C SER A 432 22.77 26.74 6.61
N HIS A 433 22.01 26.48 7.67
CA HIS A 433 22.40 25.66 8.82
C HIS A 433 22.00 24.19 8.70
N LEU A 434 21.42 23.74 7.55
CA LEU A 434 20.85 22.40 7.36
C LEU A 434 21.67 21.53 6.35
N PRO A 435 22.94 21.21 6.61
CA PRO A 435 23.77 20.51 5.65
C PRO A 435 23.35 19.07 5.36
N LYS A 436 22.48 18.48 6.20
CA LYS A 436 21.97 17.12 6.08
C LYS A 436 20.62 17.03 5.37
N LEU A 437 20.02 18.18 5.01
CA LEU A 437 18.69 18.23 4.42
C LEU A 437 18.65 17.47 3.08
N ARG A 438 17.76 16.49 3.00
CA ARG A 438 17.58 15.59 1.85
C ARG A 438 16.25 15.83 1.14
N HIS A 439 15.22 16.20 1.89
CA HIS A 439 13.89 16.38 1.38
C HIS A 439 13.32 17.71 1.89
N LEU A 440 13.10 18.63 0.97
CA LEU A 440 12.50 19.93 1.22
C LEU A 440 11.13 20.03 0.55
N ARG A 441 10.15 20.47 1.30
CA ARG A 441 8.84 20.82 0.79
C ARG A 441 8.40 22.18 1.35
N CYS A 442 8.36 23.18 0.48
CA CYS A 442 8.01 24.57 0.82
C CYS A 442 7.00 25.20 -0.16
N ASP A 443 6.14 24.36 -0.72
CA ASP A 443 5.11 24.79 -1.68
C ASP A 443 4.12 25.79 -1.06
N GLY A 444 3.55 26.66 -1.89
CA GLY A 444 2.45 27.55 -1.47
C GLY A 444 2.85 28.58 -0.43
N ASN A 445 4.06 29.10 -0.51
CA ASN A 445 4.56 30.19 0.31
C ASN A 445 4.71 31.49 -0.51
N ASP A 446 5.26 32.54 0.09
CA ASP A 446 5.51 33.82 -0.56
C ASP A 446 6.99 34.06 -0.87
N LEU A 447 7.77 32.97 -1.09
CA LEU A 447 9.22 33.02 -1.29
C LEU A 447 9.57 33.69 -2.62
N SER A 448 10.37 34.75 -2.58
CA SER A 448 10.93 35.40 -3.78
C SER A 448 12.28 34.81 -4.18
N GLU A 449 12.99 34.18 -3.25
CA GLU A 449 14.20 33.39 -3.47
C GLU A 449 14.25 32.14 -2.59
N LEU A 450 14.96 31.13 -3.07
CA LEU A 450 15.23 29.89 -2.35
C LEU A 450 16.73 29.54 -2.52
N ALA A 451 17.50 29.72 -1.45
CA ALA A 451 18.93 29.47 -1.43
C ALA A 451 19.21 28.06 -0.89
N VAL A 452 19.56 27.11 -1.79
CA VAL A 452 19.85 25.72 -1.43
C VAL A 452 21.32 25.34 -1.55
N ALA A 453 22.22 26.32 -1.77
CA ALA A 453 23.63 26.07 -2.02
C ALA A 453 24.34 25.30 -0.89
N ASP A 454 23.89 25.47 0.36
CA ASP A 454 24.48 24.83 1.54
C ASP A 454 23.83 23.49 1.90
N ASN A 455 22.92 23.01 1.04
CA ASN A 455 22.20 21.74 1.21
C ASN A 455 22.53 20.73 0.08
N PRO A 456 23.79 20.32 -0.09
CA PRO A 456 24.20 19.45 -1.20
C PRO A 456 23.62 18.03 -1.13
N ALA A 457 23.06 17.64 0.01
CA ALA A 457 22.43 16.33 0.23
C ALA A 457 20.98 16.25 -0.27
N LEU A 458 20.39 17.35 -0.74
CA LEU A 458 19.01 17.38 -1.23
C LEU A 458 18.84 16.43 -2.43
N THR A 459 17.88 15.53 -2.29
CA THR A 459 17.44 14.59 -3.32
C THR A 459 16.05 14.93 -3.84
N LYS A 460 15.24 15.67 -3.07
CA LYS A 460 13.90 16.10 -3.45
C LYS A 460 13.65 17.54 -3.04
N ILE A 461 13.18 18.35 -3.99
CA ILE A 461 12.79 19.74 -3.78
C ILE A 461 11.38 19.95 -4.36
N TYR A 462 10.45 20.37 -3.49
CA TYR A 462 9.12 20.79 -3.86
C TYR A 462 8.94 22.24 -3.39
N CYS A 463 8.86 23.16 -4.35
CA CYS A 463 8.77 24.61 -4.11
C CYS A 463 7.78 25.30 -5.04
N SER A 464 6.74 24.57 -5.43
CA SER A 464 5.66 25.10 -6.28
C SER A 464 4.88 26.22 -5.60
N ASP A 465 4.15 27.00 -6.40
CA ASP A 465 3.26 28.05 -5.91
C ASP A 465 4.00 29.02 -4.95
N ASN A 466 5.06 29.65 -5.51
CA ASN A 466 5.88 30.68 -4.87
C ASN A 466 6.13 31.83 -5.87
N HIS A 467 7.01 32.76 -5.53
CA HIS A 467 7.36 33.92 -6.37
C HIS A 467 8.80 33.86 -6.88
N LEU A 468 9.36 32.66 -7.03
CA LEU A 468 10.76 32.47 -7.42
C LEU A 468 11.00 32.93 -8.86
N THR A 469 11.97 33.85 -9.03
CA THR A 469 12.41 34.32 -10.35
C THR A 469 13.67 33.57 -10.83
N ARG A 470 14.38 32.90 -9.91
CA ARG A 470 15.57 32.07 -10.14
C ARG A 470 15.62 30.93 -9.13
N LEU A 471 16.25 29.84 -9.53
CA LEU A 471 16.54 28.69 -8.65
C LEU A 471 17.90 28.12 -9.04
N ASP A 472 18.90 28.22 -8.16
CA ASP A 472 20.23 27.65 -8.36
C ASP A 472 20.36 26.31 -7.62
N ILE A 473 20.33 25.23 -8.38
CA ILE A 473 20.47 23.86 -7.90
C ILE A 473 21.80 23.23 -8.31
N SER A 474 22.78 24.03 -8.68
CA SER A 474 24.06 23.54 -9.24
C SER A 474 24.86 22.63 -8.30
N ARG A 475 24.58 22.65 -7.00
CA ARG A 475 25.24 21.81 -5.98
C ARG A 475 24.45 20.55 -5.61
N GLN A 476 23.17 20.45 -5.99
CA GLN A 476 22.28 19.32 -5.69
C GLN A 476 22.42 18.21 -6.76
N THR A 477 23.62 17.66 -6.92
CA THR A 477 23.92 16.69 -7.98
C THR A 477 23.22 15.35 -7.81
N GLY A 478 22.76 15.00 -6.60
CA GLY A 478 21.97 13.81 -6.29
C GLY A 478 20.45 14.03 -6.36
N LEU A 479 19.98 15.15 -6.94
CA LEU A 479 18.56 15.46 -7.02
C LEU A 479 17.85 14.48 -7.95
N THR A 480 16.81 13.82 -7.42
CA THR A 480 15.95 12.87 -8.15
C THR A 480 14.59 13.45 -8.52
N GLU A 481 14.09 14.38 -7.71
CA GLU A 481 12.79 15.02 -7.95
C GLU A 481 12.87 16.53 -7.75
N LEU A 482 12.44 17.28 -8.75
CA LEU A 482 12.28 18.73 -8.70
C LEU A 482 10.88 19.13 -9.13
N VAL A 483 10.13 19.73 -8.23
CA VAL A 483 8.79 20.27 -8.47
C VAL A 483 8.81 21.75 -8.12
N CYS A 484 8.80 22.61 -9.15
CA CYS A 484 8.91 24.08 -9.03
C CYS A 484 7.87 24.80 -9.90
N SER A 485 6.73 24.14 -10.13
CA SER A 485 5.62 24.67 -10.91
C SER A 485 5.01 25.92 -10.26
N TYR A 486 4.25 26.71 -11.03
CA TYR A 486 3.63 27.95 -10.55
C TYR A 486 4.60 28.90 -9.87
N ASN A 487 5.68 29.28 -10.59
CA ASN A 487 6.67 30.28 -10.19
C ASN A 487 6.88 31.29 -11.34
N GLN A 488 7.94 32.08 -11.27
CA GLN A 488 8.30 33.11 -12.27
C GLN A 488 9.69 32.86 -12.88
N LEU A 489 10.10 31.57 -12.93
CA LEU A 489 11.41 31.18 -13.44
C LEU A 489 11.53 31.48 -14.94
N ILE A 490 12.56 32.24 -15.34
CA ILE A 490 12.86 32.52 -16.75
C ILE A 490 13.85 31.50 -17.30
N GLN A 491 14.70 30.93 -16.44
CA GLN A 491 15.72 29.93 -16.76
C GLN A 491 15.75 28.88 -15.65
N LEU A 492 16.05 27.64 -16.04
CA LEU A 492 16.26 26.53 -15.12
C LEU A 492 17.42 25.66 -15.69
N ASP A 493 18.55 25.64 -14.99
CA ASP A 493 19.71 24.79 -15.33
C ASP A 493 19.67 23.48 -14.55
N ILE A 494 19.42 22.40 -15.25
CA ILE A 494 19.38 21.02 -14.72
C ILE A 494 20.55 20.16 -15.21
N SER A 495 21.56 20.76 -15.81
CA SER A 495 22.67 20.05 -16.46
C SER A 495 23.51 19.17 -15.52
N ARG A 496 23.46 19.43 -14.20
CA ARG A 496 24.18 18.67 -13.18
C ARG A 496 23.34 17.62 -12.45
N GLN A 497 22.03 17.59 -12.70
CA GLN A 497 21.06 16.70 -12.03
C GLN A 497 20.88 15.40 -12.84
N THR A 498 21.98 14.64 -13.02
CA THR A 498 21.99 13.44 -13.88
C THR A 498 21.10 12.30 -13.36
N GLU A 499 20.76 12.32 -12.06
CA GLU A 499 19.90 11.35 -11.39
C GLU A 499 18.41 11.75 -11.43
N LEU A 500 18.08 12.89 -12.07
CA LEU A 500 16.72 13.44 -12.06
C LEU A 500 15.77 12.51 -12.82
N THR A 501 14.77 11.98 -12.11
CA THR A 501 13.71 11.13 -12.66
C THR A 501 12.40 11.89 -12.89
N LYS A 502 12.16 12.94 -12.09
CA LYS A 502 10.95 13.76 -12.17
C LYS A 502 11.28 15.24 -12.19
N LEU A 503 10.82 15.94 -13.23
CA LEU A 503 10.83 17.40 -13.33
C LEU A 503 9.43 17.94 -13.58
N ASP A 504 8.95 18.77 -12.66
CA ASP A 504 7.76 19.58 -12.87
C ASP A 504 8.11 21.07 -12.72
N CYS A 505 8.17 21.77 -13.86
CA CYS A 505 8.37 23.20 -13.95
C CYS A 505 7.19 23.88 -14.70
N TYR A 506 6.00 23.27 -14.62
CA TYR A 506 4.77 23.74 -15.22
C TYR A 506 4.43 25.15 -14.76
N HIS A 507 3.84 25.98 -15.63
CA HIS A 507 3.41 27.34 -15.36
C HIS A 507 4.54 28.21 -14.77
N ASN A 508 5.53 28.49 -15.62
CA ASN A 508 6.65 29.40 -15.39
C ASN A 508 6.84 30.33 -16.61
N GLN A 509 8.00 30.96 -16.75
CA GLN A 509 8.35 31.83 -17.88
C GLN A 509 9.62 31.31 -18.60
N ILE A 510 9.89 29.99 -18.53
CA ILE A 510 11.11 29.37 -19.03
C ILE A 510 11.15 29.48 -20.55
N ILE A 511 12.25 30.07 -21.06
CA ILE A 511 12.46 30.30 -22.50
C ILE A 511 13.27 29.20 -23.19
N SER A 512 13.93 28.34 -22.42
CA SER A 512 14.66 27.17 -22.93
C SER A 512 14.87 26.16 -21.81
N LEU A 513 14.77 24.87 -22.16
CA LEU A 513 15.01 23.76 -21.24
C LEU A 513 15.89 22.70 -21.94
N ASP A 514 17.06 22.44 -21.40
CA ASP A 514 17.99 21.41 -21.91
C ASP A 514 17.96 20.18 -20.98
N THR A 515 17.40 19.09 -21.47
CA THR A 515 17.31 17.81 -20.75
C THR A 515 18.37 16.79 -21.18
N SER A 516 19.36 17.20 -21.98
CA SER A 516 20.34 16.30 -22.62
C SER A 516 21.22 15.52 -21.62
N GLN A 517 21.38 16.05 -20.38
CA GLN A 517 22.17 15.41 -19.32
C GLN A 517 21.30 14.56 -18.36
N ASN A 518 19.98 14.58 -18.52
CA ASN A 518 19.03 13.96 -17.58
C ASN A 518 18.46 12.65 -18.16
N ALA A 519 19.34 11.70 -18.48
CA ALA A 519 18.96 10.43 -19.12
C ALA A 519 18.03 9.55 -18.26
N ALA A 520 18.00 9.78 -16.95
CA ALA A 520 17.13 9.08 -16.01
C ALA A 520 15.70 9.61 -15.96
N LEU A 521 15.39 10.68 -16.74
CA LEU A 521 14.10 11.36 -16.65
C LEU A 521 12.95 10.45 -17.13
N GLU A 522 11.98 10.25 -16.25
CA GLU A 522 10.78 9.43 -16.41
C GLU A 522 9.52 10.30 -16.56
N GLU A 523 9.46 11.41 -15.82
CA GLU A 523 8.35 12.37 -15.83
C GLU A 523 8.85 13.77 -16.14
N LEU A 524 8.30 14.40 -17.17
CA LEU A 524 8.56 15.80 -17.52
C LEU A 524 7.24 16.56 -17.68
N SER A 525 7.03 17.53 -16.82
CA SER A 525 5.96 18.53 -16.90
C SER A 525 6.58 19.92 -17.05
N CYS A 526 6.48 20.50 -18.24
CA CYS A 526 7.01 21.82 -18.57
C CYS A 526 5.99 22.69 -19.34
N GLY A 527 4.71 22.35 -19.24
CA GLY A 527 3.64 23.11 -19.87
C GLY A 527 3.50 24.54 -19.34
N TYR A 528 2.81 25.39 -20.09
CA TYR A 528 2.60 26.81 -19.77
C TYR A 528 3.93 27.55 -19.48
N ASN A 529 4.83 27.48 -20.48
CA ASN A 529 6.11 28.18 -20.51
C ASN A 529 6.31 28.88 -21.87
N ALA A 530 7.49 29.39 -22.13
CA ALA A 530 7.88 30.02 -23.39
C ALA A 530 8.94 29.21 -24.15
N ILE A 531 8.91 27.88 -24.05
CA ILE A 531 9.88 26.95 -24.62
C ILE A 531 9.58 26.73 -26.11
N PRO A 532 10.48 27.12 -27.06
CA PRO A 532 10.23 26.99 -28.49
C PRO A 532 10.58 25.61 -29.04
N SER A 533 11.37 24.82 -28.33
CA SER A 533 11.79 23.49 -28.76
C SER A 533 12.26 22.62 -27.58
N LEU A 534 12.03 21.31 -27.66
CA LEU A 534 12.54 20.32 -26.72
C LEU A 534 13.33 19.25 -27.49
N ASN A 535 14.48 18.86 -26.94
CA ASN A 535 15.25 17.73 -27.45
C ASN A 535 15.23 16.60 -26.43
N LEU A 536 14.40 15.58 -26.68
CA LEU A 536 14.14 14.47 -25.77
C LEU A 536 14.86 13.16 -26.14
N ARG A 537 15.79 13.20 -27.12
CA ARG A 537 16.46 11.98 -27.62
C ARG A 537 17.23 11.21 -26.56
N GLY A 538 17.73 11.91 -25.51
CA GLY A 538 18.44 11.29 -24.40
C GLY A 538 17.52 10.69 -23.34
N ASN A 539 16.25 11.07 -23.29
CA ASN A 539 15.30 10.75 -22.22
C ASN A 539 14.45 9.52 -22.59
N THR A 540 15.11 8.38 -22.86
CA THR A 540 14.46 7.18 -23.40
C THR A 540 13.53 6.47 -22.41
N GLY A 541 13.65 6.75 -21.10
CA GLY A 541 12.75 6.25 -20.05
C GLY A 541 11.49 7.07 -19.81
N LEU A 542 11.33 8.18 -20.57
CA LEU A 542 10.21 9.11 -20.37
C LEU A 542 8.86 8.45 -20.69
N TYR A 543 7.99 8.31 -19.68
CA TYR A 543 6.65 7.77 -19.85
C TYR A 543 5.55 8.84 -19.74
N LEU A 544 5.83 9.97 -19.08
CA LEU A 544 4.92 11.12 -18.96
C LEU A 544 5.58 12.35 -19.54
N LEU A 545 4.95 12.96 -20.56
CA LEU A 545 5.35 14.26 -21.10
C LEU A 545 4.14 15.20 -21.09
N ILE A 546 4.25 16.32 -20.37
CA ILE A 546 3.34 17.45 -20.40
C ILE A 546 4.12 18.67 -20.87
N CYS A 547 3.94 19.11 -22.11
CA CYS A 547 4.60 20.30 -22.65
C CYS A 547 3.60 21.29 -23.28
N SER A 548 2.34 21.15 -22.91
CA SER A 548 1.22 21.97 -23.36
C SER A 548 1.46 23.48 -23.20
N ASN A 549 0.81 24.27 -24.06
CA ASN A 549 0.86 25.74 -24.03
C ASN A 549 2.30 26.29 -24.02
N ASN A 550 3.12 25.77 -24.95
CA ASN A 550 4.45 26.28 -25.31
C ASN A 550 4.51 26.57 -26.80
N PRO A 551 5.37 27.50 -27.28
CA PRO A 551 5.54 27.77 -28.70
C PRO A 551 6.37 26.70 -29.44
N ILE A 552 6.22 25.42 -29.08
CA ILE A 552 6.90 24.28 -29.71
C ILE A 552 6.32 24.04 -31.07
N ALA A 553 7.14 24.22 -32.11
CA ALA A 553 6.72 24.03 -33.51
C ALA A 553 7.08 22.66 -34.07
N GLN A 554 8.01 21.94 -33.45
CA GLN A 554 8.44 20.59 -33.83
C GLN A 554 8.76 19.77 -32.57
N LEU A 555 8.36 18.50 -32.56
CA LEU A 555 8.61 17.58 -31.44
C LEU A 555 8.93 16.19 -31.99
N ASP A 556 10.15 15.71 -31.75
CA ASP A 556 10.63 14.38 -32.15
C ASP A 556 10.56 13.44 -30.93
N LEU A 557 9.61 12.48 -30.97
CA LEU A 557 9.38 11.49 -29.93
C LEU A 557 9.86 10.08 -30.32
N SER A 558 10.58 9.94 -31.42
CA SER A 558 11.01 8.64 -31.97
C SER A 558 11.90 7.82 -31.04
N ALA A 559 12.62 8.46 -30.09
CA ALA A 559 13.44 7.80 -29.08
C ALA A 559 12.69 7.47 -27.78
N ASN A 560 11.48 8.02 -27.58
CA ASN A 560 10.75 7.96 -26.31
C ASN A 560 9.66 6.89 -26.34
N VAL A 561 10.07 5.64 -26.57
CA VAL A 561 9.17 4.48 -26.78
C VAL A 561 8.32 4.09 -25.56
N GLU A 562 8.69 4.62 -24.38
CA GLU A 562 7.99 4.36 -23.11
C GLU A 562 6.83 5.34 -22.88
N ILE A 563 6.65 6.39 -23.70
CA ILE A 563 5.57 7.37 -23.51
C ILE A 563 4.23 6.67 -23.50
N SER A 564 3.53 6.80 -22.37
CA SER A 564 2.16 6.36 -22.15
C SER A 564 1.16 7.52 -22.01
N ARG A 565 1.67 8.69 -21.55
CA ARG A 565 0.86 9.92 -21.42
C ARG A 565 1.54 11.09 -22.08
N LEU A 566 0.84 11.71 -23.01
CA LEU A 566 1.33 12.86 -23.77
C LEU A 566 0.30 13.99 -23.75
N ASP A 567 0.71 15.16 -23.25
CA ASP A 567 -0.05 16.40 -23.33
C ASP A 567 0.77 17.46 -24.09
N ILE A 568 0.30 17.78 -25.30
CA ILE A 568 0.86 18.76 -26.22
C ILE A 568 -0.17 19.85 -26.59
N ASP A 569 -1.24 19.95 -25.79
CA ASP A 569 -2.32 20.93 -26.00
C ASP A 569 -1.78 22.35 -26.16
N GLY A 570 -2.28 23.08 -27.15
CA GLY A 570 -1.92 24.49 -27.36
C GLY A 570 -0.46 24.73 -27.73
N CYS A 571 0.29 23.70 -28.17
CA CYS A 571 1.58 23.88 -28.83
C CYS A 571 1.40 24.47 -30.25
N SER A 572 2.52 24.88 -30.89
CA SER A 572 2.50 25.40 -32.28
C SER A 572 2.76 24.31 -33.31
N LEU A 573 2.45 23.05 -33.00
CA LEU A 573 2.68 21.90 -33.88
C LEU A 573 1.69 21.91 -35.06
N SER A 574 2.17 21.65 -36.28
CA SER A 574 1.36 21.41 -37.47
C SER A 574 1.31 19.94 -37.87
N GLU A 575 2.20 19.13 -37.30
CA GLU A 575 2.27 17.67 -37.49
C GLU A 575 2.89 17.03 -36.25
N ILE A 576 2.57 15.76 -36.01
CA ILE A 576 3.18 14.92 -34.95
C ILE A 576 3.27 13.49 -35.47
N ASP A 577 4.45 12.87 -35.29
CA ASP A 577 4.67 11.45 -35.56
C ASP A 577 4.67 10.66 -34.25
N LEU A 578 3.65 9.84 -34.05
CA LEU A 578 3.46 8.97 -32.89
C LEU A 578 3.82 7.51 -33.16
N SER A 579 4.29 7.19 -34.38
CA SER A 579 4.57 5.81 -34.82
C SER A 579 5.62 5.09 -33.96
N GLY A 580 6.46 5.86 -33.23
CA GLY A 580 7.46 5.37 -32.29
C GLY A 580 6.97 5.12 -30.86
N ASN A 581 5.68 5.39 -30.52
CA ASN A 581 5.18 5.41 -29.14
C ASN A 581 4.05 4.38 -28.89
N PRO A 582 4.26 3.07 -29.12
CA PRO A 582 3.21 2.06 -29.11
C PRO A 582 2.56 1.82 -27.74
N LYS A 583 3.11 2.43 -26.66
CA LYS A 583 2.57 2.37 -25.29
C LYS A 583 1.63 3.53 -24.97
N LEU A 584 1.33 4.40 -25.93
CA LEU A 584 0.50 5.58 -25.71
C LEU A 584 -0.92 5.19 -25.29
N GLU A 585 -1.27 5.54 -24.05
CA GLU A 585 -2.58 5.29 -23.42
C GLU A 585 -3.45 6.55 -23.38
N SER A 586 -2.81 7.73 -23.24
CA SER A 586 -3.49 9.01 -23.12
C SER A 586 -2.82 10.07 -23.98
N LEU A 587 -3.61 10.70 -24.85
CA LEU A 587 -3.18 11.82 -25.71
C LEU A 587 -4.11 13.01 -25.53
N ASP A 588 -3.53 14.16 -25.14
CA ASP A 588 -4.16 15.47 -25.27
C ASP A 588 -3.38 16.32 -26.30
N CYS A 589 -4.03 16.61 -27.41
CA CYS A 589 -3.45 17.36 -28.51
C CYS A 589 -4.39 18.46 -29.01
N CYS A 590 -5.18 19.05 -28.10
CA CYS A 590 -6.12 20.11 -28.45
C CYS A 590 -5.43 21.36 -28.99
N ARG A 591 -6.19 22.21 -29.69
CA ARG A 591 -5.75 23.53 -30.17
C ARG A 591 -4.47 23.52 -31.03
N LEU A 592 -4.17 22.37 -31.63
CA LEU A 592 -3.10 22.24 -32.63
C LEU A 592 -3.67 22.52 -34.04
N HIS A 593 -2.79 22.86 -34.99
CA HIS A 593 -3.20 23.05 -36.40
C HIS A 593 -2.83 21.83 -37.23
N LEU A 594 -3.37 20.65 -36.88
CA LEU A 594 -3.04 19.38 -37.51
C LEU A 594 -3.80 19.23 -38.80
N SER A 595 -3.11 18.85 -39.90
CA SER A 595 -3.76 18.44 -41.13
C SER A 595 -4.35 17.03 -41.04
N GLU A 596 -3.71 16.16 -40.29
CA GLU A 596 -4.09 14.76 -40.00
C GLU A 596 -3.53 14.32 -38.67
N LEU A 597 -4.11 13.27 -38.09
CA LEU A 597 -3.65 12.61 -36.86
C LEU A 597 -3.65 11.10 -37.10
N ASP A 598 -2.46 10.50 -37.22
CA ASP A 598 -2.29 9.06 -37.41
C ASP A 598 -2.12 8.34 -36.07
N LEU A 599 -3.11 7.54 -35.67
CA LEU A 599 -3.17 6.74 -34.46
C LEU A 599 -3.12 5.23 -34.78
N SER A 600 -2.66 4.85 -35.93
CA SER A 600 -2.69 3.46 -36.43
C SER A 600 -1.75 2.51 -35.63
N ARG A 601 -0.82 3.06 -34.87
CA ARG A 601 0.14 2.32 -34.02
C ARG A 601 -0.20 2.31 -32.54
N ASP A 602 -1.20 3.07 -32.11
CA ASP A 602 -1.52 3.36 -30.71
C ASP A 602 -2.66 2.47 -30.20
N ALA A 603 -2.49 1.15 -30.31
CA ALA A 603 -3.53 0.18 -29.91
C ALA A 603 -3.89 0.20 -28.40
N ALA A 604 -3.02 0.76 -27.57
CA ALA A 604 -3.23 0.94 -26.13
C ALA A 604 -4.01 2.23 -25.80
N LEU A 605 -4.29 3.10 -26.78
CA LEU A 605 -4.92 4.40 -26.56
C LEU A 605 -6.33 4.24 -25.98
N SER A 606 -6.51 4.71 -24.76
CA SER A 606 -7.76 4.65 -24.01
C SER A 606 -8.42 6.03 -23.84
N TYR A 607 -7.63 7.10 -23.89
CA TYR A 607 -8.07 8.48 -23.76
C TYR A 607 -7.51 9.32 -24.91
N LEU A 608 -8.41 9.97 -25.66
CA LEU A 608 -8.03 10.90 -26.74
C LEU A 608 -8.79 12.21 -26.59
N ARG A 609 -8.01 13.29 -26.55
CA ARG A 609 -8.53 14.65 -26.63
C ARG A 609 -7.85 15.41 -27.77
N CYS A 610 -8.63 15.78 -28.79
CA CYS A 610 -8.17 16.44 -30.02
C CYS A 610 -9.14 17.54 -30.48
N GLU A 611 -9.61 18.35 -29.53
CA GLU A 611 -10.53 19.44 -29.79
C GLU A 611 -9.83 20.63 -30.48
N GLU A 612 -10.54 21.39 -31.27
CA GLU A 612 -10.03 22.62 -31.91
C GLU A 612 -8.76 22.40 -32.78
N CYS A 613 -8.55 21.20 -33.32
CA CYS A 613 -7.37 20.86 -34.14
C CYS A 613 -7.52 21.16 -35.63
N GLY A 614 -8.75 21.45 -36.10
CA GLY A 614 -9.04 21.64 -37.52
C GLY A 614 -9.18 20.36 -38.34
N LEU A 615 -9.26 19.20 -37.68
CA LEU A 615 -9.34 17.89 -38.33
C LEU A 615 -10.57 17.75 -39.19
N THR A 616 -10.40 17.20 -40.42
CA THR A 616 -11.47 16.89 -41.32
C THR A 616 -11.88 15.41 -41.33
N SER A 617 -11.00 14.55 -40.83
CA SER A 617 -11.20 13.11 -40.61
C SER A 617 -10.45 12.63 -39.42
N LEU A 618 -10.93 11.56 -38.78
CA LEU A 618 -10.30 10.89 -37.65
C LEU A 618 -10.53 9.38 -37.79
N ASN A 619 -9.44 8.61 -37.86
CA ASN A 619 -9.48 7.16 -38.00
C ASN A 619 -9.13 6.48 -36.67
N LEU A 620 -10.10 5.80 -36.06
CA LEU A 620 -9.99 5.13 -34.78
C LEU A 620 -10.08 3.60 -34.87
N THR A 621 -9.95 3.04 -36.05
CA THR A 621 -10.11 1.58 -36.28
C THR A 621 -9.06 0.73 -35.61
N HIS A 622 -7.91 1.32 -35.19
CA HIS A 622 -6.82 0.62 -34.56
C HIS A 622 -6.73 0.89 -33.01
N ASN A 623 -7.73 1.56 -32.44
CA ASN A 623 -7.74 1.93 -31.02
C ASN A 623 -8.89 1.24 -30.26
N PRO A 624 -8.90 -0.12 -30.18
CA PRO A 624 -10.06 -0.87 -29.70
C PRO A 624 -10.38 -0.67 -28.21
N VAL A 625 -9.40 -0.21 -27.42
CA VAL A 625 -9.57 0.03 -25.98
C VAL A 625 -9.96 1.47 -25.64
N LEU A 626 -10.21 2.31 -26.65
CA LEU A 626 -10.59 3.71 -26.47
C LEU A 626 -11.88 3.80 -25.64
N SER A 627 -11.78 4.48 -24.50
CA SER A 627 -12.86 4.67 -23.52
C SER A 627 -13.39 6.09 -23.48
N SER A 628 -12.55 7.08 -23.81
CA SER A 628 -12.95 8.49 -23.81
C SER A 628 -12.44 9.20 -25.06
N LEU A 629 -13.35 9.84 -25.76
CA LEU A 629 -13.08 10.61 -26.98
C LEU A 629 -13.67 12.01 -26.86
N TYR A 630 -12.79 13.03 -26.95
CA TYR A 630 -13.14 14.43 -27.04
C TYR A 630 -12.59 14.99 -28.34
N CYS A 631 -13.47 15.16 -29.34
CA CYS A 631 -13.11 15.63 -30.67
C CYS A 631 -13.99 16.80 -31.15
N SER A 632 -14.47 17.58 -30.20
CA SER A 632 -15.30 18.74 -30.43
C SER A 632 -14.57 19.84 -31.22
N ASP A 633 -15.34 20.77 -31.82
CA ASP A 633 -14.83 21.97 -32.47
C ASP A 633 -13.81 21.69 -33.61
N ASN A 634 -14.12 20.67 -34.42
CA ASN A 634 -13.36 20.27 -35.61
C ASN A 634 -14.20 20.42 -36.90
N SER A 635 -13.74 19.85 -38.01
CA SER A 635 -14.46 19.84 -39.27
C SER A 635 -14.78 18.41 -39.74
N LEU A 636 -14.99 17.48 -38.80
CA LEU A 636 -15.25 16.07 -39.09
C LEU A 636 -16.58 15.91 -39.81
N THR A 637 -16.56 15.25 -40.99
CA THR A 637 -17.76 14.95 -41.78
C THR A 637 -18.31 13.55 -41.50
N ASN A 638 -17.47 12.66 -40.99
CA ASN A 638 -17.80 11.29 -40.62
C ASN A 638 -16.97 10.90 -39.38
N LEU A 639 -17.50 10.02 -38.50
CA LEU A 639 -16.85 9.44 -37.38
C LEU A 639 -17.27 7.98 -37.25
N ASP A 640 -16.37 7.06 -37.57
CA ASP A 640 -16.60 5.61 -37.44
C ASP A 640 -16.07 5.11 -36.09
N LEU A 641 -16.99 4.68 -35.22
CA LEU A 641 -16.74 4.18 -33.88
C LEU A 641 -17.03 2.68 -33.76
N SER A 642 -17.18 1.96 -34.88
CA SER A 642 -17.53 0.53 -34.88
C SER A 642 -16.51 -0.37 -34.24
N GLN A 643 -15.24 0.07 -34.17
CA GLN A 643 -14.14 -0.68 -33.58
C GLN A 643 -13.79 -0.22 -32.14
N ASN A 644 -14.62 0.63 -31.50
CA ASN A 644 -14.38 1.20 -30.19
C ASN A 644 -15.47 0.81 -29.15
N PRO A 645 -15.67 -0.50 -28.86
CA PRO A 645 -16.81 -0.97 -28.05
C PRO A 645 -16.71 -0.57 -26.57
N HIS A 646 -15.53 -0.16 -26.11
CA HIS A 646 -15.30 0.27 -24.72
C HIS A 646 -15.58 1.75 -24.49
N LEU A 647 -16.02 2.50 -25.51
CA LEU A 647 -16.26 3.93 -25.41
C LEU A 647 -17.39 4.23 -24.40
N SER A 648 -17.05 4.98 -23.35
CA SER A 648 -17.93 5.42 -22.28
C SER A 648 -18.25 6.91 -22.37
N THR A 649 -17.34 7.71 -22.94
CA THR A 649 -17.49 9.15 -23.10
C THR A 649 -17.24 9.55 -24.55
N LEU A 650 -18.19 10.27 -25.15
CA LEU A 650 -18.05 10.86 -26.49
C LEU A 650 -18.50 12.32 -26.48
N GLU A 651 -17.56 13.23 -26.76
CA GLU A 651 -17.85 14.63 -27.10
C GLU A 651 -17.39 14.94 -28.51
N CYS A 652 -18.34 15.18 -29.41
CA CYS A 652 -18.09 15.51 -30.83
C CYS A 652 -18.90 16.72 -31.29
N ARG A 653 -19.18 17.65 -30.37
CA ARG A 653 -19.93 18.89 -30.65
C ARG A 653 -19.23 19.74 -31.71
N ASN A 654 -20.00 20.62 -32.39
CA ASN A 654 -19.47 21.62 -33.31
C ASN A 654 -18.58 21.00 -34.40
N ASN A 655 -19.07 19.96 -35.05
CA ASN A 655 -18.48 19.34 -36.23
C ASN A 655 -19.40 19.45 -37.46
N LYS A 656 -19.10 18.73 -38.55
CA LYS A 656 -19.87 18.67 -39.76
C LYS A 656 -20.39 17.26 -40.03
N LEU A 657 -20.68 16.51 -38.94
CA LEU A 657 -21.15 15.13 -39.05
C LEU A 657 -22.52 15.09 -39.76
N THR A 658 -22.66 14.16 -40.70
CA THR A 658 -23.94 13.90 -41.42
C THR A 658 -24.64 12.66 -40.89
N SER A 659 -23.91 11.78 -40.20
CA SER A 659 -24.43 10.59 -39.55
C SER A 659 -23.55 10.23 -38.33
N LEU A 660 -24.13 9.58 -37.33
CA LEU A 660 -23.43 9.05 -36.14
C LEU A 660 -24.06 7.71 -35.76
N ASN A 661 -23.31 6.63 -35.94
CA ASN A 661 -23.77 5.28 -35.62
C ASN A 661 -23.13 4.83 -34.31
N LEU A 662 -23.93 4.62 -33.24
CA LEU A 662 -23.51 4.25 -31.91
C LEU A 662 -23.92 2.81 -31.55
N SER A 663 -24.32 1.99 -32.49
CA SER A 663 -24.81 0.62 -32.23
C SER A 663 -23.79 -0.32 -31.59
N HIS A 664 -22.49 -0.01 -31.71
CA HIS A 664 -21.40 -0.78 -31.11
C HIS A 664 -20.86 -0.18 -29.81
N ASN A 665 -21.36 1.00 -29.39
CA ASN A 665 -20.85 1.76 -28.26
C ASN A 665 -21.81 1.73 -27.06
N THR A 666 -22.30 0.54 -26.72
CA THR A 666 -23.36 0.35 -25.72
C THR A 666 -22.94 0.73 -24.27
N ASN A 667 -21.64 0.95 -24.04
CA ASN A 667 -21.10 1.39 -22.75
C ASN A 667 -21.11 2.91 -22.56
N LEU A 668 -21.62 3.69 -23.54
CA LEU A 668 -21.66 5.15 -23.41
C LEU A 668 -22.52 5.59 -22.22
N SER A 669 -21.89 6.35 -21.33
CA SER A 669 -22.50 7.03 -20.19
C SER A 669 -22.63 8.54 -20.40
N ARG A 670 -21.73 9.11 -21.22
CA ARG A 670 -21.73 10.55 -21.55
C ARG A 670 -21.66 10.73 -23.07
N LEU A 671 -22.58 11.54 -23.61
CA LEU A 671 -22.69 11.83 -25.04
C LEU A 671 -23.03 13.30 -25.29
N ASP A 672 -22.16 14.00 -26.03
CA ASP A 672 -22.39 15.36 -26.49
C ASP A 672 -22.12 15.45 -28.01
N TYR A 673 -23.18 15.66 -28.82
CA TYR A 673 -23.08 15.82 -30.27
C TYR A 673 -23.75 17.11 -30.79
N ARG A 674 -23.97 18.08 -29.92
CA ARG A 674 -24.53 19.39 -30.27
C ARG A 674 -23.70 20.08 -31.36
N GLY A 675 -24.29 21.00 -32.09
CA GLY A 675 -23.59 21.84 -33.09
C GLY A 675 -23.14 21.09 -34.36
N ASN A 676 -23.81 19.96 -34.72
CA ASN A 676 -23.64 19.27 -35.98
C ASN A 676 -24.89 19.55 -36.85
N PRO A 677 -24.90 20.63 -37.68
CA PRO A 677 -26.12 21.13 -38.28
C PRO A 677 -26.75 20.18 -39.33
N ASP A 678 -25.92 19.35 -39.98
CA ASP A 678 -26.34 18.40 -40.99
C ASP A 678 -26.58 16.99 -40.46
N LEU A 679 -26.46 16.78 -39.14
CA LEU A 679 -26.63 15.49 -38.47
C LEU A 679 -28.12 15.16 -38.38
N GLY A 680 -28.52 13.99 -38.95
CA GLY A 680 -29.83 13.43 -38.81
C GLY A 680 -30.14 12.95 -37.36
N GLU A 681 -31.24 12.24 -37.21
CA GLU A 681 -31.61 11.63 -35.95
C GLU A 681 -30.58 10.56 -35.55
N VAL A 682 -30.07 10.63 -34.31
CA VAL A 682 -29.12 9.67 -33.74
C VAL A 682 -29.89 8.62 -32.96
N ASP A 683 -29.69 7.35 -33.31
CA ASP A 683 -30.29 6.24 -32.52
C ASP A 683 -29.52 5.98 -31.25
N ILE A 684 -30.11 6.30 -30.09
CA ILE A 684 -29.59 6.09 -28.76
C ILE A 684 -30.31 4.97 -28.01
N SER A 685 -31.17 4.21 -28.67
CA SER A 685 -32.03 3.19 -28.03
C SER A 685 -31.25 2.06 -27.34
N MET A 686 -30.02 1.81 -27.77
CA MET A 686 -29.15 0.77 -27.25
C MET A 686 -28.22 1.28 -26.08
N LEU A 687 -28.25 2.58 -25.79
CA LEU A 687 -27.37 3.21 -24.77
C LEU A 687 -28.02 3.14 -23.39
N LEU A 688 -28.04 1.95 -22.79
CA LEU A 688 -28.74 1.70 -21.52
C LEU A 688 -28.02 2.32 -20.30
N HIS A 689 -26.78 2.74 -20.43
CA HIS A 689 -25.95 3.32 -19.38
C HIS A 689 -25.79 4.85 -19.50
N LEU A 690 -26.57 5.49 -20.39
CA LEU A 690 -26.44 6.91 -20.65
C LEU A 690 -26.96 7.75 -19.47
N GLU A 691 -26.03 8.44 -18.81
CA GLU A 691 -26.30 9.32 -17.66
C GLU A 691 -26.34 10.80 -18.08
N GLU A 692 -25.50 11.21 -19.04
CA GLU A 692 -25.41 12.58 -19.52
C GLU A 692 -25.60 12.62 -21.05
N LEU A 693 -26.69 13.26 -21.50
CA LEU A 693 -26.99 13.47 -22.90
C LEU A 693 -27.09 14.97 -23.21
N ASN A 694 -26.24 15.42 -24.14
CA ASN A 694 -26.29 16.76 -24.71
C ASN A 694 -26.61 16.68 -26.20
N GLU A 695 -27.91 16.83 -26.56
CA GLU A 695 -28.39 16.83 -27.91
C GLU A 695 -28.72 18.27 -28.45
N PRO A 696 -28.73 18.49 -29.75
CA PRO A 696 -29.22 19.75 -30.31
C PRO A 696 -30.63 20.07 -29.84
N PRO A 697 -30.99 21.33 -29.61
CA PRO A 697 -32.35 21.70 -29.29
C PRO A 697 -33.29 21.20 -30.39
N ARG A 698 -34.23 20.32 -30.03
CA ARG A 698 -35.24 19.80 -30.96
C ARG A 698 -36.01 21.01 -31.55
N GLY A 699 -35.82 21.24 -32.83
CA GLY A 699 -36.58 22.27 -33.56
C GLY A 699 -38.07 22.05 -33.27
N LYS A 700 -38.77 23.07 -32.83
CA LYS A 700 -40.25 23.04 -32.84
C LYS A 700 -40.68 22.91 -34.29
N GLY A 701 -41.07 21.70 -34.68
CA GLY A 701 -41.71 21.44 -36.00
C GLY A 701 -43.03 22.18 -36.18
#